data_8dd411264724f930822e532d14e75138
#
_entry.id   8dd411264724f930822e532d14e75138
#
_cell.length_a   1.000
_cell.length_b   1.000
_cell.length_c   1.000
_cell.angle_alpha   90.00
_cell.angle_beta   90.00
_cell.angle_gamma   90.00
#
_symmetry.space_group_name_H-M   'P 1'
#
loop_
_entity.id
_entity.type
_entity.pdbx_description
1 polymer ?
#
loop_
_entity_poly.entity_id
_entity_poly.type
_entity_poly.pdbx_seq_one_letter_code
_entity_poly.pdbx_strand_id
1 'polypeptide(L)'
;MIRRFLPFALLAAAPLFADEAATPVERIKIAKDFKVELLYTVPKGEQGSWVSMCLDDKGRLIASDQYGALYRITPPAIGAGAADTKIQKIDLPIGAAQGMAFVKGSIYLQVNGDEFQGRGLYKVSDTNGDDTFDKVDLIRGYTERAGEHGPHYVVPGPDGESIYVIVGNQTPLTDFTKNRVPAVWQEDLLLPRIYGRGFMKDALAPRGWVAKVSLDGKDWELITTGFRNEYGAAFNREGDLFTFDADMEWDMSLPWYRPTRVCQVLSGSEFGWRNGSGKWPVRWEDSVPPVKDIGPGSPTGTQFGYGAKFPAKYQEAYFICDWSYGKMYAVHLRPDGAGYTADFEEFMSAQPMPFTDLVINPNDGAMYVSIGGRKTQSALYRVTYAGSESIEPKPFKLEGGDRSQHMLRRSLEAYHGIKHPNAVKAAWPHLANADRLIRNAARIAIEHQPVAEWKDKALAETKPRAALTALMALIRHGSAADQPAVIAALDKIMLGDLDLLGQTTLLRNYTLAFLRLGEPTPEQKKSTIERFAPLFPHKDVGLSQDLCEMLVYLGDESVIAKAVPLVNSAPTQEEQIGYAKSLRLAKVGWTPALREEFFKWFTRAATYTGGASFGMFIDDIKRDSLAGLSDAEKAALQPILNAPPQSRTPTFAAKPLAFVKQWTVKDLESVLNVGLEGGRNFENGRNSFGAIGCFACHRFNFEGGAVGPDLTSVSGKFGPKDLLESIIEPSKEISDQYGSMDFKMKDGGLVVGRIMNLKEDTLMVNVNMLDPNAIQSLKRADIESINPSKISMMPPGLVNMLKEDDILDLLAYLLSKGDPKHPFFSTK
;
A
#
# COMPACT_ATOMS: atom_id res chain seq x y z
N MET A 1 -7.81 79.59 -11.64
CA MET A 1 -8.74 78.40 -11.55
C MET A 1 -7.91 77.17 -11.38
N ILE A 2 -7.73 76.74 -10.13
CA ILE A 2 -6.92 75.56 -9.79
C ILE A 2 -7.90 74.40 -9.56
N ARG A 3 -7.91 73.37 -10.41
CA ARG A 3 -8.68 72.16 -10.20
C ARG A 3 -7.83 71.21 -9.36
N ARG A 4 -8.35 70.87 -8.16
CA ARG A 4 -7.82 69.86 -7.30
C ARG A 4 -8.29 68.49 -7.84
N PHE A 5 -7.35 67.58 -8.14
CA PHE A 5 -7.63 66.15 -8.32
C PHE A 5 -7.53 65.46 -6.94
N LEU A 6 -8.61 64.82 -6.54
CA LEU A 6 -8.61 63.82 -5.45
C LEU A 6 -8.18 62.45 -6.05
N PRO A 7 -7.31 61.72 -5.41
CA PRO A 7 -7.07 60.35 -5.80
C PRO A 7 -8.17 59.43 -5.22
N PHE A 8 -8.88 58.71 -6.10
CA PHE A 8 -9.72 57.59 -5.71
C PHE A 8 -8.78 56.43 -5.34
N ALA A 9 -8.73 56.07 -4.07
CA ALA A 9 -8.14 54.84 -3.62
C ALA A 9 -9.10 53.70 -3.97
N LEU A 10 -8.74 52.88 -4.96
CA LEU A 10 -9.36 51.59 -5.18
C LEU A 10 -8.88 50.68 -4.04
N LEU A 11 -9.74 50.42 -3.07
CA LEU A 11 -9.61 49.24 -2.23
C LEU A 11 -9.90 48.04 -3.10
N ALA A 12 -8.88 47.29 -3.49
CA ALA A 12 -9.01 45.94 -3.99
C ALA A 12 -9.46 45.06 -2.81
N ALA A 13 -10.74 44.78 -2.73
CA ALA A 13 -11.24 43.69 -1.88
C ALA A 13 -10.67 42.38 -2.44
N ALA A 14 -9.74 41.76 -1.72
CA ALA A 14 -9.36 40.40 -1.99
C ALA A 14 -10.63 39.53 -1.92
N PRO A 15 -10.86 38.62 -2.85
CA PRO A 15 -11.99 37.73 -2.75
C PRO A 15 -11.80 36.84 -1.52
N LEU A 16 -12.69 37.00 -0.52
CA LEU A 16 -12.89 36.01 0.51
C LEU A 16 -13.43 34.72 -0.19
N PHE A 17 -12.56 33.81 -0.45
CA PHE A 17 -12.98 32.43 -0.78
C PHE A 17 -13.67 31.90 0.48
N ALA A 18 -14.94 31.57 0.40
CA ALA A 18 -15.57 30.81 1.45
C ALA A 18 -14.89 29.43 1.51
N ASP A 19 -14.24 29.12 2.64
CA ASP A 19 -13.66 27.80 2.86
C ASP A 19 -14.77 26.74 2.76
N GLU A 20 -14.43 25.60 2.16
CA GLU A 20 -15.35 24.45 2.11
C GLU A 20 -15.69 24.01 3.55
N ALA A 21 -16.94 23.70 3.82
CA ALA A 21 -17.33 23.25 5.15
C ALA A 21 -16.77 21.83 5.40
N ALA A 22 -16.19 21.64 6.59
CA ALA A 22 -15.84 20.31 7.07
C ALA A 22 -17.07 19.39 7.09
N THR A 23 -16.84 18.07 7.06
CA THR A 23 -17.94 17.09 7.13
C THR A 23 -18.79 17.31 8.38
N PRO A 24 -20.08 17.62 8.24
CA PRO A 24 -20.95 17.89 9.39
C PRO A 24 -21.08 16.67 10.29
N VAL A 25 -21.10 16.89 11.60
CA VAL A 25 -21.17 15.79 12.60
C VAL A 25 -22.40 14.92 12.43
N GLU A 26 -23.50 15.45 11.92
CA GLU A 26 -24.75 14.74 11.66
C GLU A 26 -24.61 13.68 10.54
N ARG A 27 -23.61 13.81 9.68
CA ARG A 27 -23.30 12.83 8.63
C ARG A 27 -22.37 11.73 9.11
N ILE A 28 -21.78 11.89 10.29
CA ILE A 28 -20.78 10.95 10.81
C ILE A 28 -21.50 9.81 11.52
N LYS A 29 -21.27 8.59 11.03
CA LYS A 29 -21.64 7.37 11.74
C LYS A 29 -20.54 7.01 12.70
N ILE A 30 -20.89 6.73 13.95
CA ILE A 30 -19.93 6.32 14.97
C ILE A 30 -20.51 5.19 15.82
N ALA A 31 -19.66 4.44 16.48
CA ALA A 31 -20.04 3.38 17.41
C ALA A 31 -21.04 3.91 18.45
N LYS A 32 -21.90 3.00 18.93
CA LYS A 32 -23.00 3.36 19.84
C LYS A 32 -22.48 4.08 21.09
N ASP A 33 -23.22 5.09 21.53
CA ASP A 33 -22.97 5.91 22.72
C ASP A 33 -21.69 6.78 22.66
N PHE A 34 -21.05 6.90 21.50
CA PHE A 34 -20.00 7.87 21.26
C PHE A 34 -20.57 9.17 20.69
N LYS A 35 -19.90 10.28 20.97
CA LYS A 35 -20.20 11.61 20.43
C LYS A 35 -19.00 12.14 19.67
N VAL A 36 -19.27 12.83 18.56
CA VAL A 36 -18.30 13.54 17.76
C VAL A 36 -18.57 15.04 17.87
N GLU A 37 -17.52 15.82 18.02
CA GLU A 37 -17.59 17.28 17.99
C GLU A 37 -16.62 17.78 16.93
N LEU A 38 -17.05 18.68 16.05
CA LEU A 38 -16.18 19.41 15.15
C LEU A 38 -15.55 20.57 15.95
N LEU A 39 -14.24 20.49 16.19
CA LEU A 39 -13.53 21.53 16.94
C LEU A 39 -12.99 22.64 16.04
N TYR A 40 -12.56 22.30 14.83
CA TYR A 40 -11.94 23.26 13.95
C TYR A 40 -12.06 22.83 12.49
N THR A 41 -12.54 23.75 11.65
CA THR A 41 -12.44 23.63 10.20
C THR A 41 -11.19 24.37 9.76
N VAL A 42 -10.23 23.66 9.16
CA VAL A 42 -8.95 24.23 8.79
C VAL A 42 -9.14 25.17 7.59
N PRO A 43 -8.74 26.48 7.70
CA PRO A 43 -8.73 27.39 6.56
C PRO A 43 -7.75 26.89 5.50
N LYS A 44 -8.28 26.25 4.46
CA LYS A 44 -7.49 25.52 3.42
C LYS A 44 -6.46 26.44 2.73
N GLY A 45 -6.83 27.69 2.48
CA GLY A 45 -5.96 28.69 1.82
C GLY A 45 -4.79 29.17 2.68
N GLU A 46 -4.90 29.08 4.00
CA GLU A 46 -3.92 29.65 4.95
C GLU A 46 -3.15 28.58 5.73
N GLN A 47 -3.80 27.47 6.06
CA GLN A 47 -3.26 26.42 6.94
C GLN A 47 -3.21 25.03 6.26
N GLY A 48 -3.57 24.95 4.99
CA GLY A 48 -3.43 23.78 4.15
C GLY A 48 -4.35 22.63 4.53
N SER A 49 -3.80 21.41 4.51
CA SER A 49 -4.54 20.17 4.75
C SER A 49 -3.73 19.28 5.69
N TRP A 50 -4.19 19.10 6.93
CA TRP A 50 -3.45 18.43 7.99
C TRP A 50 -3.44 16.91 7.80
N VAL A 51 -2.27 16.30 7.98
CA VAL A 51 -2.06 14.87 7.71
C VAL A 51 -1.46 14.08 8.86
N SER A 52 -0.91 14.76 9.87
CA SER A 52 -0.25 14.10 10.98
C SER A 52 -0.45 14.89 12.26
N MET A 53 -0.55 14.20 13.38
CA MET A 53 -0.69 14.80 14.71
C MET A 53 0.16 14.07 15.77
N CYS A 54 0.63 14.83 16.76
CA CYS A 54 1.11 14.26 18.02
C CYS A 54 0.69 15.14 19.20
N LEU A 55 0.89 14.64 20.42
CA LEU A 55 0.70 15.39 21.66
C LEU A 55 2.03 15.84 22.21
N ASP A 56 2.08 17.08 22.73
CA ASP A 56 3.18 17.51 23.57
C ASP A 56 2.98 17.10 25.04
N ASP A 57 3.94 17.37 25.91
CA ASP A 57 3.92 17.04 27.33
C ASP A 57 2.85 17.80 28.15
N LYS A 58 2.26 18.84 27.57
CA LYS A 58 1.17 19.62 28.16
C LYS A 58 -0.21 19.17 27.66
N GLY A 59 -0.26 18.16 26.79
CA GLY A 59 -1.50 17.64 26.19
C GLY A 59 -2.08 18.55 25.10
N ARG A 60 -1.26 19.46 24.52
CA ARG A 60 -1.62 20.21 23.32
C ARG A 60 -1.31 19.34 22.09
N LEU A 61 -2.14 19.47 21.06
CA LEU A 61 -1.89 18.82 19.78
C LEU A 61 -0.87 19.61 18.98
N ILE A 62 -0.07 18.90 18.22
CA ILE A 62 0.76 19.46 17.16
C ILE A 62 0.31 18.81 15.88
N ALA A 63 -0.10 19.59 14.88
CA ALA A 63 -0.53 19.11 13.58
C ALA A 63 0.40 19.61 12.48
N SER A 64 0.56 18.82 11.40
CA SER A 64 1.31 19.20 10.22
C SER A 64 0.40 19.30 9.00
N ASP A 65 0.51 20.40 8.26
CA ASP A 65 0.03 20.45 6.89
C ASP A 65 0.90 19.56 6.00
N GLN A 66 0.27 18.90 5.04
CA GLN A 66 0.96 17.97 4.13
C GLN A 66 2.08 18.62 3.31
N TYR A 67 1.94 19.91 2.99
CA TYR A 67 2.87 20.66 2.14
C TYR A 67 3.40 21.92 2.80
N GLY A 68 3.01 22.18 4.03
CA GLY A 68 3.27 23.46 4.70
C GLY A 68 3.72 23.33 6.15
N ALA A 69 3.28 24.24 6.99
CA ALA A 69 3.80 24.47 8.34
C ALA A 69 3.25 23.47 9.38
N LEU A 70 3.81 23.59 10.58
CA LEU A 70 3.32 22.97 11.80
C LEU A 70 2.43 23.92 12.58
N TYR A 71 1.44 23.38 13.29
CA TYR A 71 0.50 24.13 14.12
C TYR A 71 0.38 23.51 15.50
N ARG A 72 0.46 24.31 16.54
CA ARG A 72 0.15 23.92 17.91
C ARG A 72 -1.31 24.24 18.20
N ILE A 73 -2.04 23.28 18.74
CA ILE A 73 -3.47 23.38 18.97
C ILE A 73 -3.75 23.14 20.44
N THR A 74 -4.44 24.07 21.10
CA THR A 74 -4.97 23.88 22.45
C THR A 74 -6.46 23.61 22.32
N PRO A 75 -6.90 22.35 22.47
CA PRO A 75 -8.32 22.05 22.40
C PRO A 75 -9.07 22.65 23.59
N PRO A 76 -10.34 23.03 23.43
CA PRO A 76 -11.15 23.51 24.54
C PRO A 76 -11.49 22.39 25.51
N ALA A 77 -11.82 22.71 26.77
CA ALA A 77 -12.33 21.72 27.72
C ALA A 77 -13.55 20.98 27.15
N ILE A 78 -13.74 19.71 27.53
CA ILE A 78 -14.94 18.96 27.12
C ILE A 78 -16.19 19.69 27.56
N GLY A 79 -17.11 19.97 26.62
CA GLY A 79 -18.32 20.74 26.86
C GLY A 79 -18.21 22.25 26.68
N ALA A 80 -17.01 22.80 26.46
CA ALA A 80 -16.82 24.16 26.00
C ALA A 80 -17.06 24.30 24.50
N GLY A 81 -17.28 25.50 23.98
CA GLY A 81 -17.54 25.72 22.57
C GLY A 81 -16.32 25.51 21.69
N ALA A 82 -16.54 25.07 20.44
CA ALA A 82 -15.48 24.89 19.44
C ALA A 82 -14.70 26.20 19.15
N ALA A 83 -15.34 27.36 19.31
CA ALA A 83 -14.73 28.69 19.17
C ALA A 83 -13.56 28.94 20.15
N ASP A 84 -13.50 28.19 21.25
CA ASP A 84 -12.39 28.28 22.22
C ASP A 84 -11.14 27.49 21.81
N THR A 85 -11.16 26.80 20.66
CA THR A 85 -10.00 26.13 20.08
C THR A 85 -8.93 27.15 19.68
N LYS A 86 -7.74 27.03 20.24
CA LYS A 86 -6.63 27.96 19.93
C LYS A 86 -5.66 27.29 18.97
N ILE A 87 -5.36 27.97 17.87
CA ILE A 87 -4.40 27.53 16.86
C ILE A 87 -3.23 28.51 16.84
N GLN A 88 -2.03 28.00 16.94
CA GLN A 88 -0.79 28.76 16.85
C GLN A 88 0.13 28.12 15.80
N LYS A 89 0.49 28.87 14.77
CA LYS A 89 1.54 28.43 13.83
C LYS A 89 2.87 28.33 14.56
N ILE A 90 3.62 27.27 14.32
CA ILE A 90 5.00 27.13 14.78
C ILE A 90 5.89 27.81 13.75
N ASP A 91 6.56 28.88 14.15
CA ASP A 91 7.35 29.74 13.25
C ASP A 91 8.78 29.19 13.09
N LEU A 92 8.89 28.07 12.39
CA LEU A 92 10.14 27.42 12.06
C LEU A 92 10.16 27.00 10.59
N PRO A 93 11.34 26.97 9.94
CA PRO A 93 11.47 26.54 8.56
C PRO A 93 11.41 25.01 8.46
N ILE A 94 10.30 24.41 8.88
CA ILE A 94 10.04 22.96 8.87
C ILE A 94 8.54 22.70 8.73
N GLY A 95 8.19 21.61 8.07
CA GLY A 95 6.81 21.16 7.87
C GLY A 95 6.75 19.98 6.93
N ALA A 96 5.63 19.80 6.22
CA ALA A 96 5.40 18.66 5.34
C ALA A 96 5.65 17.30 6.03
N ALA A 97 5.39 17.24 7.34
CA ALA A 97 5.58 16.04 8.13
C ALA A 97 4.42 15.07 7.96
N GLN A 98 4.72 13.83 7.55
CA GLN A 98 3.73 12.77 7.41
C GLN A 98 3.53 11.99 8.71
N GLY A 99 4.45 12.10 9.66
CA GLY A 99 4.37 11.52 10.99
C GLY A 99 5.24 12.25 11.99
N MET A 100 4.76 12.32 13.21
CA MET A 100 5.41 13.08 14.29
C MET A 100 5.31 12.35 15.62
N ALA A 101 6.35 12.48 16.45
CA ALA A 101 6.34 12.03 17.83
C ALA A 101 7.02 13.05 18.72
N PHE A 102 6.40 13.36 19.85
CA PHE A 102 6.99 14.17 20.90
C PHE A 102 7.68 13.26 21.93
N VAL A 103 8.99 13.42 22.09
CA VAL A 103 9.80 12.62 23.02
C VAL A 103 10.81 13.52 23.74
N LYS A 104 10.78 13.52 25.06
CA LYS A 104 11.74 14.25 25.90
C LYS A 104 11.91 15.75 25.51
N GLY A 105 10.80 16.46 25.34
CA GLY A 105 10.79 17.88 25.03
C GLY A 105 11.11 18.24 23.57
N SER A 106 11.21 17.27 22.68
CA SER A 106 11.49 17.48 21.27
C SER A 106 10.47 16.75 20.38
N ILE A 107 10.22 17.30 19.20
CA ILE A 107 9.42 16.66 18.17
C ILE A 107 10.36 15.97 17.18
N TYR A 108 10.11 14.70 16.88
CA TYR A 108 10.74 13.98 15.78
C TYR A 108 9.77 13.89 14.62
N LEU A 109 10.21 14.23 13.40
CA LEU A 109 9.37 14.41 12.23
C LEU A 109 9.88 13.58 11.06
N GLN A 110 8.99 12.84 10.40
CA GLN A 110 9.25 12.27 9.08
C GLN A 110 8.72 13.25 8.02
N VAL A 111 9.64 13.96 7.37
CA VAL A 111 9.31 14.91 6.31
C VAL A 111 9.35 14.23 4.95
N ASN A 112 8.29 14.39 4.16
CA ASN A 112 8.14 13.81 2.82
C ASN A 112 7.87 14.89 1.75
N GLY A 113 8.53 16.01 1.86
CA GLY A 113 8.48 17.12 0.91
C GLY A 113 9.87 17.51 0.46
N ASP A 114 9.97 18.16 -0.67
CA ASP A 114 11.22 18.74 -1.18
C ASP A 114 11.42 20.19 -0.73
N GLU A 115 10.43 20.76 -0.06
CA GLU A 115 10.49 22.04 0.60
C GLU A 115 11.44 21.98 1.82
N PHE A 116 11.79 23.11 2.37
CA PHE A 116 12.67 23.23 3.52
C PHE A 116 14.09 22.67 3.22
N GLN A 117 14.56 21.69 3.99
CA GLN A 117 15.87 21.04 3.81
C GLN A 117 15.75 19.66 3.13
N GLY A 118 14.60 19.36 2.53
CA GLY A 118 14.33 18.13 1.84
C GLY A 118 13.78 17.01 2.76
N ARG A 119 13.62 15.85 2.19
CA ARG A 119 13.05 14.66 2.88
C ARG A 119 14.01 14.07 3.89
N GLY A 120 13.46 13.64 5.03
CA GLY A 120 14.27 13.02 6.06
C GLY A 120 13.61 12.95 7.42
N LEU A 121 14.38 12.44 8.35
CA LEU A 121 14.07 12.48 9.77
C LEU A 121 14.69 13.74 10.39
N TYR A 122 13.85 14.54 11.04
CA TYR A 122 14.25 15.79 11.71
C TYR A 122 13.93 15.73 13.19
N LYS A 123 14.62 16.58 13.93
CA LYS A 123 14.35 16.88 15.33
C LYS A 123 14.10 18.38 15.48
N VAL A 124 13.02 18.74 16.15
CA VAL A 124 12.67 20.12 16.52
C VAL A 124 12.71 20.25 18.03
N SER A 125 13.42 21.22 18.54
CA SER A 125 13.67 21.39 19.97
C SER A 125 13.37 22.82 20.42
N ASP A 126 12.98 22.95 21.69
CA ASP A 126 13.04 24.19 22.47
C ASP A 126 14.35 24.12 23.29
N THR A 127 15.33 24.97 22.92
CA THR A 127 16.66 24.88 23.51
C THR A 127 16.82 25.78 24.75
N ASN A 128 15.89 26.74 24.92
CA ASN A 128 15.95 27.71 26.02
C ASN A 128 14.89 27.47 27.11
N GLY A 129 13.92 26.56 26.85
CA GLY A 129 12.88 26.17 27.81
C GLY A 129 11.74 27.18 27.96
N ASP A 130 11.52 28.04 26.95
CA ASP A 130 10.46 29.05 26.99
C ASP A 130 9.11 28.61 26.41
N ASP A 131 9.01 27.31 26.08
CA ASP A 131 7.85 26.68 25.43
C ASP A 131 7.70 27.04 23.94
N THR A 132 8.74 27.63 23.36
CA THR A 132 8.80 27.94 21.93
C THR A 132 9.88 27.11 21.27
N PHE A 133 9.54 26.37 20.23
CA PHE A 133 10.53 25.64 19.45
C PHE A 133 11.40 26.63 18.70
N ASP A 134 12.73 26.51 18.81
CA ASP A 134 13.72 27.47 18.28
C ASP A 134 14.81 26.80 17.41
N LYS A 135 14.85 25.45 17.37
CA LYS A 135 15.90 24.73 16.65
C LYS A 135 15.35 23.57 15.82
N VAL A 136 15.87 23.45 14.58
CA VAL A 136 15.60 22.33 13.66
C VAL A 136 16.92 21.65 13.31
N ASP A 137 17.04 20.36 13.60
CA ASP A 137 18.18 19.53 13.25
C ASP A 137 17.75 18.45 12.25
N LEU A 138 18.44 18.34 11.10
CA LEU A 138 18.30 17.20 10.21
C LEU A 138 19.09 16.02 10.81
N ILE A 139 18.39 14.96 11.24
CA ILE A 139 19.03 13.74 11.73
C ILE A 139 19.56 12.92 10.57
N ARG A 140 18.71 12.71 9.55
CA ARG A 140 19.09 11.97 8.33
C ARG A 140 18.20 12.35 7.15
N GLY A 141 18.84 12.74 6.05
CA GLY A 141 18.17 12.92 4.76
C GLY A 141 17.94 11.59 4.05
N TYR A 142 16.84 11.50 3.30
CA TYR A 142 16.57 10.35 2.44
C TYR A 142 16.84 10.68 0.98
N THR A 143 17.33 9.70 0.25
CA THR A 143 17.54 9.78 -1.19
C THR A 143 16.25 9.45 -1.94
N GLU A 144 16.19 9.79 -3.22
CA GLU A 144 15.05 9.66 -4.12
C GLU A 144 13.91 10.67 -3.87
N ARG A 145 12.90 10.63 -4.75
CA ARG A 145 11.81 11.62 -4.77
C ARG A 145 10.86 11.50 -3.60
N ALA A 146 10.24 12.62 -3.23
CA ALA A 146 9.02 12.61 -2.45
C ALA A 146 7.94 11.81 -3.17
N GLY A 147 7.11 11.12 -2.44
CA GLY A 147 6.03 10.35 -3.02
C GLY A 147 5.13 9.71 -1.98
N GLU A 148 4.03 9.14 -2.46
CA GLU A 148 2.97 8.60 -1.62
C GLU A 148 3.41 7.46 -0.70
N HIS A 149 4.47 6.73 -1.05
CA HIS A 149 5.05 5.65 -0.26
C HIS A 149 6.42 6.02 0.30
N GLY A 150 6.57 7.27 0.69
CA GLY A 150 7.80 7.82 1.25
C GLY A 150 7.99 7.54 2.75
N PRO A 151 8.73 8.43 3.44
CA PRO A 151 8.80 8.42 4.90
C PRO A 151 7.43 8.81 5.48
N HIS A 152 6.94 7.99 6.43
CA HIS A 152 5.60 8.15 6.96
C HIS A 152 5.57 8.50 8.45
N TYR A 153 5.81 7.53 9.34
CA TYR A 153 5.43 7.70 10.74
C TYR A 153 6.63 7.64 11.70
N VAL A 154 6.46 8.26 12.85
CA VAL A 154 7.40 8.16 13.98
C VAL A 154 6.64 7.70 15.20
N VAL A 155 7.17 6.69 15.90
CA VAL A 155 6.57 6.15 17.11
C VAL A 155 7.60 6.19 18.25
N PRO A 156 7.25 6.70 19.43
CA PRO A 156 8.14 6.61 20.58
C PRO A 156 8.45 5.15 20.92
N GLY A 157 9.72 4.84 21.15
CA GLY A 157 10.10 3.52 21.62
C GLY A 157 9.62 3.25 23.04
N PRO A 158 9.26 2.01 23.39
CA PRO A 158 8.79 1.66 24.74
C PRO A 158 9.87 1.79 25.81
N ASP A 159 11.14 1.93 25.43
CA ASP A 159 12.26 2.21 26.31
C ASP A 159 12.38 3.70 26.71
N GLY A 160 11.62 4.59 26.07
CA GLY A 160 11.70 6.04 26.28
C GLY A 160 13.00 6.68 25.81
N GLU A 161 13.93 5.93 25.21
CA GLU A 161 15.27 6.36 24.77
C GLU A 161 15.45 6.25 23.26
N SER A 162 14.42 5.86 22.53
CA SER A 162 14.45 5.65 21.09
C SER A 162 13.14 6.04 20.44
N ILE A 163 13.20 6.15 19.11
CA ILE A 163 12.02 6.25 18.25
C ILE A 163 12.06 5.14 17.21
N TYR A 164 10.91 4.79 16.67
CA TYR A 164 10.80 3.92 15.50
C TYR A 164 10.30 4.73 14.32
N VAL A 165 10.97 4.58 13.17
CA VAL A 165 10.60 5.24 11.91
C VAL A 165 9.99 4.21 10.97
N ILE A 166 8.89 4.59 10.33
CA ILE A 166 8.09 3.78 9.44
C ILE A 166 8.22 4.38 8.03
N VAL A 167 8.62 3.57 7.06
CA VAL A 167 9.00 4.08 5.74
C VAL A 167 8.49 3.14 4.65
N GLY A 168 7.65 3.66 3.76
CA GLY A 168 7.08 2.91 2.64
C GLY A 168 8.09 2.55 1.54
N ASN A 169 7.64 1.74 0.57
CA ASN A 169 8.51 1.12 -0.42
C ASN A 169 9.08 2.09 -1.49
N GLN A 170 8.73 3.35 -1.48
CA GLN A 170 9.30 4.36 -2.39
C GLN A 170 10.67 4.85 -1.91
N THR A 171 10.97 4.71 -0.63
CA THR A 171 12.26 5.08 -0.07
C THR A 171 13.15 3.84 0.07
N PRO A 172 14.35 3.84 -0.55
CA PRO A 172 15.30 2.74 -0.41
C PRO A 172 15.81 2.60 1.02
N LEU A 173 16.47 1.48 1.31
CA LEU A 173 17.19 1.33 2.57
C LEU A 173 18.26 2.41 2.69
N THR A 174 18.45 2.90 3.92
CA THR A 174 19.56 3.79 4.30
C THR A 174 20.67 2.99 4.99
N ASP A 175 21.73 3.66 5.44
CA ASP A 175 22.77 3.02 6.23
C ASP A 175 22.26 2.71 7.65
N PHE A 176 22.51 1.49 8.11
CA PHE A 176 22.15 1.03 9.44
C PHE A 176 23.39 0.64 10.23
N THR A 177 23.45 1.06 11.49
CA THR A 177 24.52 0.65 12.42
C THR A 177 24.32 -0.80 12.89
N LYS A 178 23.07 -1.26 12.91
CA LYS A 178 22.65 -2.63 13.23
C LYS A 178 21.58 -3.10 12.29
N ASN A 179 21.55 -4.39 11.99
CA ASN A 179 20.59 -4.96 11.07
C ASN A 179 20.07 -6.31 11.61
N ARG A 180 18.77 -6.34 11.99
CA ARG A 180 18.12 -7.59 12.40
C ARG A 180 17.65 -8.43 11.22
N VAL A 181 17.49 -7.83 10.06
CA VAL A 181 17.11 -8.54 8.84
C VAL A 181 18.35 -9.09 8.18
N PRO A 182 18.47 -10.41 7.95
CA PRO A 182 19.64 -10.96 7.26
C PRO A 182 19.88 -10.29 5.91
N ALA A 183 21.07 -9.74 5.71
CA ALA A 183 21.42 -8.95 4.51
C ALA A 183 21.72 -9.82 3.28
N VAL A 184 20.81 -10.74 2.96
CA VAL A 184 20.94 -11.67 1.81
C VAL A 184 19.79 -11.41 0.82
N TRP A 185 19.70 -10.17 0.35
CA TRP A 185 18.64 -9.69 -0.52
C TRP A 185 18.68 -10.35 -1.88
N GLN A 186 17.56 -10.95 -2.28
CA GLN A 186 17.27 -11.41 -3.64
C GLN A 186 15.77 -11.36 -3.89
N GLU A 187 15.40 -11.38 -5.16
CA GLU A 187 13.99 -11.37 -5.52
C GLU A 187 13.30 -12.72 -5.27
N ASP A 188 14.07 -13.81 -5.35
CA ASP A 188 13.65 -15.19 -5.07
C ASP A 188 12.42 -15.65 -5.87
N LEU A 189 12.41 -15.30 -7.15
CA LEU A 189 11.37 -15.63 -8.12
C LEU A 189 11.90 -16.62 -9.14
N LEU A 190 11.27 -17.79 -9.24
CA LEU A 190 11.72 -18.87 -10.12
C LEU A 190 11.55 -18.54 -11.60
N LEU A 191 10.42 -17.96 -11.96
CA LEU A 191 10.17 -17.44 -13.31
C LEU A 191 10.25 -15.91 -13.33
N PRO A 192 10.70 -15.31 -14.44
CA PRO A 192 10.70 -13.85 -14.59
C PRO A 192 9.34 -13.24 -14.28
N ARG A 193 9.35 -12.17 -13.48
CA ARG A 193 8.14 -11.44 -13.16
C ARG A 193 7.62 -10.66 -14.36
N ILE A 194 6.34 -10.36 -14.34
CA ILE A 194 5.77 -9.25 -15.08
C ILE A 194 5.89 -8.03 -14.17
N TYR A 195 6.61 -7.01 -14.61
CA TYR A 195 6.81 -5.80 -13.80
C TYR A 195 5.50 -5.04 -13.66
N GLY A 196 5.32 -4.40 -12.51
CA GLY A 196 4.21 -3.50 -12.27
C GLY A 196 4.23 -2.33 -13.26
N ARG A 197 3.05 -1.87 -13.66
CA ARG A 197 2.88 -0.73 -14.56
C ARG A 197 2.44 0.49 -13.76
N GLY A 198 3.03 1.63 -14.05
CA GLY A 198 2.72 2.88 -13.38
C GLY A 198 3.57 3.09 -12.12
N PHE A 199 2.90 3.28 -11.01
CA PHE A 199 3.55 3.59 -9.74
C PHE A 199 4.50 2.47 -9.26
N MET A 200 5.67 2.84 -8.77
CA MET A 200 6.72 1.93 -8.25
C MET A 200 7.27 0.88 -9.22
N LYS A 201 7.07 1.03 -10.52
CA LYS A 201 7.42 0.04 -11.55
C LYS A 201 8.92 -0.31 -11.63
N ASP A 202 9.79 0.57 -11.18
CA ASP A 202 11.25 0.46 -11.19
C ASP A 202 11.86 0.21 -9.80
N ALA A 203 11.03 0.19 -8.76
CA ALA A 203 11.51 -0.11 -7.40
C ALA A 203 11.59 -1.62 -7.17
N LEU A 204 12.74 -2.09 -6.70
CA LEU A 204 12.98 -3.49 -6.35
C LEU A 204 13.17 -3.63 -4.84
N ALA A 205 12.88 -4.82 -4.31
CA ALA A 205 13.18 -5.15 -2.92
C ALA A 205 14.70 -5.12 -2.65
N PRO A 206 15.15 -4.85 -1.41
CA PRO A 206 14.34 -4.67 -0.19
C PRO A 206 13.83 -3.23 -0.06
N ARG A 207 12.55 -3.08 0.28
CA ARG A 207 11.91 -1.78 0.53
C ARG A 207 10.75 -1.95 1.51
N GLY A 208 10.13 -0.83 1.94
CA GLY A 208 9.10 -0.85 2.97
C GLY A 208 9.67 -1.36 4.28
N TRP A 209 10.15 -0.46 5.14
CA TRP A 209 10.99 -0.87 6.26
C TRP A 209 10.70 -0.09 7.54
N VAL A 210 11.00 -0.73 8.66
CA VAL A 210 10.92 -0.14 10.00
C VAL A 210 12.30 -0.18 10.64
N ALA A 211 12.73 0.95 11.19
CA ALA A 211 13.98 1.04 11.93
C ALA A 211 13.78 1.67 13.31
N LYS A 212 14.54 1.19 14.30
CA LYS A 212 14.72 1.83 15.59
C LYS A 212 15.88 2.81 15.52
N VAL A 213 15.68 4.02 16.05
CA VAL A 213 16.66 5.12 16.00
C VAL A 213 16.86 5.68 17.40
N SER A 214 18.12 5.88 17.82
CA SER A 214 18.42 6.57 19.08
C SER A 214 18.00 8.03 19.02
N LEU A 215 17.64 8.65 20.15
CA LEU A 215 17.18 10.06 20.20
C LEU A 215 18.22 11.07 19.72
N ASP A 216 19.51 10.72 19.74
CA ASP A 216 20.60 11.52 19.17
C ASP A 216 20.85 11.24 17.68
N GLY A 217 20.11 10.33 17.09
CA GLY A 217 20.14 9.99 15.66
C GLY A 217 21.37 9.22 15.20
N LYS A 218 22.25 8.75 16.10
CA LYS A 218 23.49 8.07 15.72
C LYS A 218 23.30 6.58 15.44
N ASP A 219 22.49 5.91 16.27
CA ASP A 219 22.23 4.48 16.12
C ASP A 219 20.95 4.24 15.34
N TRP A 220 21.07 3.49 14.24
CA TRP A 220 19.98 3.06 13.39
C TRP A 220 19.99 1.54 13.29
N GLU A 221 18.92 0.91 13.78
CA GLU A 221 18.76 -0.54 13.76
C GLU A 221 17.59 -0.92 12.85
N LEU A 222 17.87 -1.59 11.73
CA LEU A 222 16.82 -2.12 10.84
C LEU A 222 16.11 -3.28 11.55
N ILE A 223 14.81 -3.14 11.72
CA ILE A 223 13.96 -4.13 12.40
C ILE A 223 13.37 -5.13 11.42
N THR A 224 12.78 -4.64 10.31
CA THR A 224 12.07 -5.48 9.34
C THR A 224 11.95 -4.78 8.00
N THR A 225 11.64 -5.55 6.92
CA THR A 225 11.42 -5.05 5.56
C THR A 225 10.27 -5.77 4.88
N GLY A 226 9.98 -5.38 3.63
CA GLY A 226 9.08 -6.10 2.74
C GLY A 226 7.63 -5.69 2.84
N PHE A 227 7.33 -4.56 3.45
CA PHE A 227 6.04 -3.90 3.36
C PHE A 227 5.87 -3.19 2.01
N ARG A 228 4.63 -2.82 1.70
CA ARG A 228 4.33 -1.98 0.55
C ARG A 228 4.29 -0.49 0.93
N ASN A 229 3.34 -0.14 1.78
CA ASN A 229 3.12 1.23 2.23
C ASN A 229 2.48 1.20 3.62
N GLU A 230 3.22 0.67 4.56
CA GLU A 230 2.91 0.78 5.97
C GLU A 230 2.96 2.26 6.37
N TYR A 231 1.86 2.77 6.94
CA TYR A 231 1.78 4.18 7.26
C TYR A 231 1.87 4.41 8.77
N GLY A 232 0.77 4.28 9.48
CA GLY A 232 0.75 4.42 10.94
C GLY A 232 1.25 3.18 11.67
N ALA A 233 1.81 3.36 12.87
CA ALA A 233 2.21 2.28 13.74
C ALA A 233 2.05 2.66 15.21
N ALA A 234 1.81 1.66 16.07
CA ALA A 234 1.75 1.87 17.50
C ALA A 234 2.16 0.62 18.29
N PHE A 235 2.74 0.82 19.47
CA PHE A 235 3.07 -0.26 20.38
C PHE A 235 1.87 -0.64 21.24
N ASN A 236 1.66 -1.95 21.40
CA ASN A 236 0.78 -2.44 22.46
C ASN A 236 1.47 -2.38 23.83
N ARG A 237 0.72 -2.68 24.90
CA ARG A 237 1.25 -2.67 26.27
C ARG A 237 2.31 -3.74 26.54
N GLU A 238 2.38 -4.77 25.68
CA GLU A 238 3.41 -5.80 25.75
C GLU A 238 4.71 -5.39 25.07
N GLY A 239 4.72 -4.23 24.38
CA GLY A 239 5.85 -3.70 23.62
C GLY A 239 6.03 -4.38 22.25
N ASP A 240 4.97 -4.95 21.70
CA ASP A 240 4.94 -5.34 20.28
C ASP A 240 4.43 -4.18 19.43
N LEU A 241 5.11 -3.93 18.33
CA LEU A 241 4.74 -2.90 17.36
C LEU A 241 3.78 -3.46 16.32
N PHE A 242 2.73 -2.72 16.02
CA PHE A 242 1.78 -3.02 14.95
C PHE A 242 1.77 -1.91 13.93
N THR A 243 1.51 -2.25 12.67
CA THR A 243 1.35 -1.30 11.58
C THR A 243 0.19 -1.69 10.68
N PHE A 244 -0.32 -0.73 9.93
CA PHE A 244 -1.36 -0.91 8.93
C PHE A 244 -0.76 -0.71 7.54
N ASP A 245 -0.58 -1.81 6.79
CA ASP A 245 0.05 -1.84 5.48
C ASP A 245 -0.99 -1.76 4.35
N ALA A 246 -0.64 -1.08 3.27
CA ALA A 246 -1.52 -0.86 2.13
C ALA A 246 -1.80 -2.15 1.35
N ASP A 247 -2.89 -2.11 0.61
CA ASP A 247 -3.22 -3.15 -0.35
C ASP A 247 -2.20 -3.18 -1.50
N MET A 248 -2.18 -4.30 -2.21
CA MET A 248 -1.18 -4.56 -3.24
C MET A 248 -1.87 -4.72 -4.59
N GLU A 249 -2.40 -3.66 -5.12
CA GLU A 249 -3.15 -3.66 -6.38
C GLU A 249 -2.37 -3.09 -7.57
N TRP A 250 -1.77 -1.92 -7.39
CA TRP A 250 -1.21 -1.12 -8.47
C TRP A 250 0.12 -1.60 -9.02
N ASP A 251 1.05 -1.87 -8.13
CA ASP A 251 2.41 -2.26 -8.47
C ASP A 251 2.50 -3.68 -9.01
N MET A 252 1.37 -4.38 -9.09
CA MET A 252 1.34 -5.76 -9.53
C MET A 252 0.77 -5.98 -10.90
N SER A 253 0.00 -5.05 -11.43
CA SER A 253 -0.80 -5.37 -12.62
C SER A 253 -1.66 -6.59 -12.43
N LEU A 254 -2.44 -6.73 -11.31
CA LEU A 254 -2.67 -7.97 -10.72
C LEU A 254 -3.98 -8.62 -10.97
N PRO A 255 -3.99 -9.95 -11.06
CA PRO A 255 -5.22 -10.72 -10.92
C PRO A 255 -5.60 -11.02 -9.48
N TRP A 256 -4.67 -11.04 -8.55
CA TRP A 256 -4.96 -11.30 -7.14
C TRP A 256 -4.73 -10.06 -6.30
N TYR A 257 -5.83 -9.51 -5.87
CA TYR A 257 -5.87 -8.45 -4.90
C TYR A 257 -5.35 -8.96 -3.55
N ARG A 258 -4.46 -8.18 -2.91
CA ARG A 258 -4.14 -8.34 -1.50
C ARG A 258 -4.73 -7.18 -0.73
N PRO A 259 -5.55 -7.45 0.30
CA PRO A 259 -6.18 -6.40 1.10
C PRO A 259 -5.15 -5.60 1.88
N THR A 260 -5.56 -4.42 2.34
CA THR A 260 -4.88 -3.74 3.44
C THR A 260 -4.84 -4.64 4.65
N ARG A 261 -3.78 -4.57 5.43
CA ARG A 261 -3.54 -5.57 6.47
C ARG A 261 -2.91 -5.00 7.73
N VAL A 262 -3.38 -5.44 8.87
CA VAL A 262 -2.71 -5.20 10.15
C VAL A 262 -1.59 -6.22 10.30
N CYS A 263 -0.38 -5.74 10.52
CA CYS A 263 0.81 -6.57 10.70
C CYS A 263 1.43 -6.33 12.07
N GLN A 264 1.89 -7.40 12.74
CA GLN A 264 2.83 -7.30 13.83
C GLN A 264 4.23 -7.13 13.24
N VAL A 265 4.94 -6.08 13.62
CA VAL A 265 6.31 -5.80 13.17
C VAL A 265 7.27 -6.74 13.90
N LEU A 266 7.63 -7.85 13.26
CA LEU A 266 8.48 -8.88 13.84
C LEU A 266 9.93 -8.66 13.50
N SER A 267 10.80 -8.86 14.50
CA SER A 267 12.24 -8.71 14.36
C SER A 267 12.83 -9.57 13.24
N GLY A 268 13.62 -8.97 12.37
CA GLY A 268 14.35 -9.66 11.30
C GLY A 268 13.51 -10.18 10.15
N SER A 269 12.22 -9.89 10.14
CA SER A 269 11.24 -10.48 9.22
C SER A 269 11.17 -9.78 7.86
N GLU A 270 10.63 -10.51 6.88
CA GLU A 270 10.31 -10.09 5.51
C GLU A 270 8.80 -10.26 5.27
N PHE A 271 8.12 -9.19 4.82
CA PHE A 271 6.67 -9.19 4.58
C PHE A 271 6.28 -9.45 3.12
N GLY A 272 7.25 -9.71 2.25
CA GLY A 272 7.05 -10.31 0.93
C GLY A 272 6.62 -9.35 -0.17
N TRP A 273 6.72 -8.02 0.00
CA TRP A 273 6.49 -7.12 -1.11
C TRP A 273 7.54 -7.31 -2.21
N ARG A 274 7.08 -7.42 -3.43
CA ARG A 274 7.89 -7.43 -4.66
C ARG A 274 7.17 -6.65 -5.72
N ASN A 275 7.91 -6.00 -6.59
CA ASN A 275 7.35 -5.27 -7.70
C ASN A 275 6.66 -6.23 -8.69
N GLY A 276 5.54 -5.80 -9.26
CA GLY A 276 4.81 -6.57 -10.28
C GLY A 276 4.28 -7.91 -9.76
N SER A 277 4.29 -8.91 -10.62
CA SER A 277 3.74 -10.25 -10.30
C SER A 277 4.62 -11.09 -9.36
N GLY A 278 5.59 -10.47 -8.71
CA GLY A 278 6.58 -11.16 -7.88
C GLY A 278 6.28 -11.24 -6.38
N LYS A 279 5.16 -10.71 -5.91
CA LYS A 279 4.80 -10.74 -4.47
C LYS A 279 4.79 -12.14 -3.90
N TRP A 280 5.50 -12.32 -2.79
CA TRP A 280 5.57 -13.60 -2.13
C TRP A 280 4.22 -13.96 -1.51
N PRO A 281 3.72 -15.16 -1.74
CA PRO A 281 2.50 -15.62 -1.10
C PRO A 281 2.73 -15.85 0.40
N VAL A 282 1.70 -15.60 1.21
CA VAL A 282 1.75 -15.76 2.67
C VAL A 282 2.01 -17.21 3.12
N ARG A 283 1.81 -18.21 2.23
CA ARG A 283 2.10 -19.62 2.50
C ARG A 283 3.60 -19.94 2.54
N TRP A 284 4.47 -19.09 1.99
CA TRP A 284 5.92 -19.33 2.01
C TRP A 284 6.52 -19.04 3.39
N GLU A 285 7.28 -19.96 3.94
CA GLU A 285 7.87 -19.85 5.29
C GLU A 285 8.88 -18.73 5.45
N ASP A 286 9.47 -18.24 4.40
CA ASP A 286 10.40 -17.12 4.37
C ASP A 286 9.72 -15.73 4.35
N SER A 287 8.40 -15.69 4.38
CA SER A 287 7.58 -14.47 4.54
C SER A 287 6.74 -14.53 5.82
N VAL A 288 6.28 -13.38 6.30
CA VAL A 288 5.43 -13.31 7.50
C VAL A 288 3.99 -12.98 7.10
N PRO A 289 2.99 -13.72 7.64
CA PRO A 289 1.58 -13.40 7.40
C PRO A 289 1.14 -12.16 8.19
N PRO A 290 0.07 -11.49 7.74
CA PRO A 290 -0.57 -10.44 8.53
C PRO A 290 -1.27 -11.05 9.77
N VAL A 291 -1.54 -10.18 10.75
CA VAL A 291 -2.42 -10.51 11.87
C VAL A 291 -3.87 -10.55 11.42
N LYS A 292 -4.27 -9.59 10.55
CA LYS A 292 -5.62 -9.49 10.02
C LYS A 292 -5.64 -8.74 8.68
N ASP A 293 -6.32 -9.33 7.72
CA ASP A 293 -6.71 -8.65 6.50
C ASP A 293 -7.96 -7.78 6.77
N ILE A 294 -7.96 -6.54 6.27
CA ILE A 294 -9.04 -5.57 6.50
C ILE A 294 -9.93 -5.43 5.25
N GLY A 295 -9.35 -5.22 4.09
CA GLY A 295 -10.10 -5.01 2.84
C GLY A 295 -9.46 -3.95 1.96
N PRO A 296 -10.20 -3.41 0.98
CA PRO A 296 -9.71 -2.29 0.18
C PRO A 296 -9.58 -1.05 1.06
N GLY A 297 -8.54 -0.24 0.81
CA GLY A 297 -8.32 0.98 1.59
C GLY A 297 -6.99 1.65 1.31
N SER A 298 -6.82 2.80 1.96
CA SER A 298 -5.55 3.54 2.00
C SER A 298 -5.19 3.82 3.46
N PRO A 299 -4.32 3.00 4.05
CA PRO A 299 -3.85 3.17 5.42
C PRO A 299 -3.28 4.55 5.70
N THR A 300 -3.63 5.11 6.87
CA THR A 300 -3.07 6.34 7.41
C THR A 300 -2.77 6.18 8.91
N GLY A 301 -3.09 7.14 9.76
CA GLY A 301 -2.76 7.13 11.18
C GLY A 301 -3.34 5.94 11.94
N THR A 302 -2.64 5.51 12.96
CA THR A 302 -3.06 4.41 13.84
C THR A 302 -2.67 4.66 15.28
N GLN A 303 -3.51 4.22 16.22
CA GLN A 303 -3.24 4.39 17.66
C GLN A 303 -3.99 3.35 18.47
N PHE A 304 -3.38 2.87 19.57
CA PHE A 304 -4.14 2.14 20.58
C PHE A 304 -5.00 3.08 21.41
N GLY A 305 -6.14 2.59 21.89
CA GLY A 305 -7.07 3.36 22.71
C GLY A 305 -6.63 3.62 24.15
N TYR A 306 -5.37 3.32 24.48
CA TYR A 306 -4.82 3.49 25.83
C TYR A 306 -4.91 4.94 26.31
N GLY A 307 -5.45 5.13 27.51
CA GLY A 307 -5.65 6.45 28.10
C GLY A 307 -6.99 7.09 27.72
N ALA A 308 -7.75 6.53 26.79
CA ALA A 308 -9.08 7.02 26.48
C ALA A 308 -10.08 6.71 27.60
N LYS A 309 -10.97 7.66 27.89
CA LYS A 309 -12.16 7.45 28.73
C LYS A 309 -13.28 6.78 27.93
N PHE A 310 -12.98 5.60 27.43
CA PHE A 310 -13.86 4.75 26.63
C PHE A 310 -14.18 3.46 27.38
N PRO A 311 -15.20 2.69 26.98
CA PRO A 311 -15.40 1.32 27.48
C PRO A 311 -14.15 0.47 27.27
N ALA A 312 -13.92 -0.48 28.15
CA ALA A 312 -12.71 -1.33 28.19
C ALA A 312 -12.35 -1.98 26.84
N LYS A 313 -13.37 -2.38 26.05
CA LYS A 313 -13.22 -2.91 24.69
C LYS A 313 -12.43 -1.96 23.78
N TYR A 314 -12.69 -0.67 23.87
CA TYR A 314 -12.09 0.36 23.03
C TYR A 314 -10.80 0.92 23.61
N GLN A 315 -10.59 0.79 24.93
CA GLN A 315 -9.30 1.15 25.53
C GLN A 315 -8.16 0.21 25.04
N GLU A 316 -8.48 -1.05 24.75
CA GLU A 316 -7.51 -2.04 24.26
C GLU A 316 -7.51 -2.16 22.72
N ALA A 317 -8.43 -1.47 22.02
CA ALA A 317 -8.51 -1.54 20.57
C ALA A 317 -7.33 -0.83 19.90
N TYR A 318 -6.87 -1.40 18.79
CA TYR A 318 -5.97 -0.75 17.86
C TYR A 318 -6.81 -0.05 16.80
N PHE A 319 -6.93 1.27 16.88
CA PHE A 319 -7.63 2.07 15.90
C PHE A 319 -6.76 2.27 14.67
N ILE A 320 -7.36 2.08 13.50
CA ILE A 320 -6.71 2.26 12.21
C ILE A 320 -7.59 3.10 11.29
N CYS A 321 -6.98 4.04 10.58
CA CYS A 321 -7.64 4.96 9.67
C CYS A 321 -7.50 4.52 8.21
N ASP A 322 -8.58 4.66 7.45
CA ASP A 322 -8.63 4.49 5.99
C ASP A 322 -9.05 5.81 5.33
N TRP A 323 -8.13 6.37 4.57
CA TRP A 323 -8.30 7.63 3.88
C TRP A 323 -9.27 7.53 2.69
N SER A 324 -9.21 6.44 1.92
CA SER A 324 -9.95 6.30 0.66
C SER A 324 -11.45 6.07 0.82
N TYR A 325 -11.82 5.32 1.85
CA TYR A 325 -13.22 4.95 2.08
C TYR A 325 -13.88 5.75 3.19
N GLY A 326 -13.12 6.66 3.83
CA GLY A 326 -13.64 7.48 4.91
C GLY A 326 -14.06 6.67 6.12
N LYS A 327 -13.21 5.72 6.55
CA LYS A 327 -13.49 4.79 7.64
C LYS A 327 -12.37 4.75 8.67
N MET A 328 -12.76 4.60 9.90
CA MET A 328 -11.89 4.22 11.00
C MET A 328 -12.39 2.91 11.58
N TYR A 329 -11.49 1.95 11.77
CA TYR A 329 -11.80 0.65 12.36
C TYR A 329 -11.20 0.54 13.75
N ALA A 330 -11.91 -0.17 14.64
CA ALA A 330 -11.39 -0.66 15.91
C ALA A 330 -11.02 -2.14 15.74
N VAL A 331 -9.73 -2.45 15.86
CA VAL A 331 -9.17 -3.80 15.73
C VAL A 331 -8.92 -4.36 17.11
N HIS A 332 -9.51 -5.49 17.42
CA HIS A 332 -9.46 -6.16 18.71
C HIS A 332 -8.46 -7.32 18.64
N LEU A 333 -7.24 -7.06 19.09
CA LEU A 333 -6.16 -8.04 19.12
C LEU A 333 -6.36 -9.07 20.23
N ARG A 334 -6.06 -10.32 19.95
CA ARG A 334 -6.00 -11.41 20.94
C ARG A 334 -4.69 -12.18 20.77
N PRO A 335 -4.01 -12.54 21.85
CA PRO A 335 -2.85 -13.43 21.79
C PRO A 335 -3.19 -14.75 21.08
N ASP A 336 -2.28 -15.19 20.19
CA ASP A 336 -2.36 -16.46 19.47
C ASP A 336 -0.95 -17.03 19.29
N GLY A 337 -0.62 -18.07 20.07
CA GLY A 337 0.73 -18.63 20.10
C GLY A 337 1.81 -17.58 20.39
N ALA A 338 2.77 -17.46 19.51
CA ALA A 338 3.85 -16.48 19.60
C ALA A 338 3.48 -15.08 19.07
N GLY A 339 2.30 -14.93 18.48
CA GLY A 339 1.80 -13.70 17.88
C GLY A 339 0.40 -13.34 18.34
N TYR A 340 -0.41 -12.85 17.39
CA TYR A 340 -1.76 -12.37 17.61
C TYR A 340 -2.68 -12.75 16.48
N THR A 341 -3.97 -12.85 16.79
CA THR A 341 -5.11 -12.83 15.86
C THR A 341 -6.00 -11.65 16.19
N ALA A 342 -6.92 -11.27 15.29
CA ALA A 342 -7.78 -10.13 15.51
C ALA A 342 -9.15 -10.26 14.85
N ASP A 343 -10.15 -9.60 15.48
CA ASP A 343 -11.38 -9.18 14.86
C ASP A 343 -11.39 -7.66 14.74
N PHE A 344 -12.24 -7.11 13.87
CA PHE A 344 -12.38 -5.67 13.72
C PHE A 344 -13.83 -5.27 13.44
N GLU A 345 -14.13 -4.01 13.72
CA GLU A 345 -15.42 -3.39 13.42
C GLU A 345 -15.22 -1.96 12.91
N GLU A 346 -16.17 -1.47 12.15
CA GLU A 346 -16.22 -0.05 11.79
C GLU A 346 -16.55 0.76 13.04
N PHE A 347 -15.64 1.64 13.43
CA PHE A 347 -15.81 2.50 14.61
C PHE A 347 -16.42 3.84 14.24
N MET A 348 -15.92 4.47 13.17
CA MET A 348 -16.38 5.77 12.69
C MET A 348 -16.30 5.85 11.18
N SER A 349 -17.29 6.45 10.53
CA SER A 349 -17.26 6.67 9.08
C SER A 349 -18.13 7.84 8.65
N ALA A 350 -17.76 8.46 7.52
CA ALA A 350 -18.60 9.41 6.79
C ALA A 350 -18.14 9.53 5.33
N GLN A 351 -18.87 10.34 4.55
CA GLN A 351 -18.52 10.64 3.16
C GLN A 351 -18.82 12.12 2.85
N PRO A 352 -17.74 12.91 2.57
CA PRO A 352 -16.31 12.53 2.66
C PRO A 352 -15.81 12.46 4.10
N MET A 353 -14.83 11.64 4.38
CA MET A 353 -14.12 11.61 5.66
C MET A 353 -12.71 11.07 5.46
N PRO A 354 -11.83 11.78 4.75
CA PRO A 354 -10.49 11.32 4.45
C PRO A 354 -9.63 11.37 5.72
N PHE A 355 -9.73 10.33 6.56
CA PHE A 355 -9.00 10.23 7.81
C PHE A 355 -7.49 10.27 7.55
N THR A 356 -6.79 11.12 8.28
CA THR A 356 -5.33 11.22 8.19
C THR A 356 -4.62 10.72 9.43
N ASP A 357 -5.05 11.15 10.62
CA ASP A 357 -4.42 10.73 11.86
C ASP A 357 -5.38 10.77 13.04
N LEU A 358 -4.98 10.13 14.13
CA LEU A 358 -5.69 10.18 15.42
C LEU A 358 -4.71 10.15 16.59
N VAL A 359 -5.09 10.80 17.66
CA VAL A 359 -4.35 10.74 18.94
C VAL A 359 -5.32 10.63 20.11
N ILE A 360 -4.94 9.90 21.15
CA ILE A 360 -5.65 9.84 22.43
C ILE A 360 -4.95 10.79 23.40
N ASN A 361 -5.68 11.78 23.90
CA ASN A 361 -5.14 12.68 24.89
C ASN A 361 -5.41 12.12 26.31
N PRO A 362 -4.41 11.64 27.05
CA PRO A 362 -4.62 11.04 28.35
C PRO A 362 -5.07 12.04 29.42
N ASN A 363 -4.86 13.36 29.19
CA ASN A 363 -5.26 14.38 30.16
C ASN A 363 -6.78 14.54 30.25
N ASP A 364 -7.48 14.45 29.13
CA ASP A 364 -8.95 14.53 29.09
C ASP A 364 -9.63 13.19 28.75
N GLY A 365 -8.88 12.24 28.21
CA GLY A 365 -9.37 10.92 27.81
C GLY A 365 -10.15 10.91 26.50
N ALA A 366 -10.10 11.98 25.71
CA ALA A 366 -10.73 12.05 24.41
C ALA A 366 -9.81 11.57 23.28
N MET A 367 -10.42 11.12 22.19
CA MET A 367 -9.74 10.89 20.92
C MET A 367 -9.90 12.13 20.04
N TYR A 368 -8.78 12.58 19.48
CA TYR A 368 -8.74 13.65 18.50
C TYR A 368 -8.42 13.07 17.14
N VAL A 369 -9.16 13.50 16.12
CA VAL A 369 -9.10 12.91 14.78
C VAL A 369 -8.95 14.03 13.75
N SER A 370 -7.98 13.90 12.86
CA SER A 370 -7.85 14.79 11.70
C SER A 370 -8.33 14.13 10.43
N ILE A 371 -8.89 14.94 9.55
CA ILE A 371 -9.16 14.60 8.15
C ILE A 371 -8.42 15.57 7.25
N GLY A 372 -8.07 15.15 6.04
CA GLY A 372 -7.34 15.99 5.09
C GLY A 372 -6.53 15.18 4.08
N GLY A 373 -5.39 15.75 3.72
CA GLY A 373 -4.48 15.17 2.74
C GLY A 373 -4.85 15.54 1.30
N ARG A 374 -3.83 15.64 0.45
CA ARG A 374 -3.96 15.99 -0.98
C ARG A 374 -4.81 17.21 -1.23
N LYS A 375 -4.62 18.24 -0.39
CA LYS A 375 -5.37 19.51 -0.45
C LYS A 375 -6.90 19.35 -0.34
N THR A 376 -7.40 18.25 0.17
CA THR A 376 -8.83 18.14 0.53
C THR A 376 -9.13 19.03 1.75
N GLN A 377 -10.40 19.33 1.98
CA GLN A 377 -10.82 20.08 3.17
C GLN A 377 -10.40 19.33 4.43
N SER A 378 -9.66 20.00 5.30
CA SER A 378 -9.17 19.46 6.56
C SER A 378 -9.98 19.95 7.74
N ALA A 379 -10.07 19.13 8.78
CA ALA A 379 -10.76 19.46 10.02
C ALA A 379 -10.20 18.66 11.20
N LEU A 380 -10.43 19.16 12.39
CA LEU A 380 -10.15 18.48 13.66
C LEU A 380 -11.47 18.15 14.37
N TYR A 381 -11.64 16.88 14.70
CA TYR A 381 -12.76 16.38 15.48
C TYR A 381 -12.31 15.86 16.83
N ARG A 382 -13.22 15.90 17.82
CA ARG A 382 -13.05 15.26 19.10
C ARG A 382 -14.12 14.18 19.29
N VAL A 383 -13.70 13.01 19.73
CA VAL A 383 -14.57 11.87 20.04
C VAL A 383 -14.54 11.61 21.54
N THR A 384 -15.73 11.52 22.15
CA THR A 384 -15.93 11.22 23.56
C THR A 384 -16.98 10.13 23.73
N TYR A 385 -16.92 9.40 24.84
CA TYR A 385 -17.96 8.43 25.18
C TYR A 385 -18.99 9.08 26.10
N ALA A 386 -20.28 8.84 25.82
CA ALA A 386 -21.40 9.41 26.56
C ALA A 386 -22.40 8.34 27.06
N GLY A 387 -22.05 7.07 26.94
CA GLY A 387 -22.87 5.96 27.41
C GLY A 387 -22.69 5.65 28.90
N SER A 388 -23.27 4.54 29.33
CA SER A 388 -23.29 4.10 30.73
C SER A 388 -22.30 2.98 31.07
N GLU A 389 -21.54 2.45 30.08
CA GLU A 389 -20.52 1.46 30.39
C GLU A 389 -19.36 2.09 31.16
N SER A 390 -18.68 1.30 31.99
CA SER A 390 -17.52 1.76 32.75
C SER A 390 -16.40 2.21 31.81
N ILE A 391 -15.88 3.41 32.07
CA ILE A 391 -14.70 3.99 31.41
C ILE A 391 -13.44 3.92 32.29
N GLU A 392 -13.53 3.25 33.43
CA GLU A 392 -12.36 3.06 34.30
C GLU A 392 -11.24 2.33 33.58
N PRO A 393 -10.00 2.77 33.73
CA PRO A 393 -8.86 2.09 33.13
C PRO A 393 -8.80 0.62 33.56
N LYS A 394 -8.86 -0.30 32.61
CA LYS A 394 -8.56 -1.69 32.91
C LYS A 394 -7.11 -1.81 33.33
N PRO A 395 -6.83 -2.41 34.50
CA PRO A 395 -5.47 -2.80 34.81
C PRO A 395 -4.97 -3.72 33.71
N PHE A 396 -3.78 -3.45 33.19
CA PHE A 396 -3.16 -4.35 32.24
C PHE A 396 -2.94 -5.71 32.94
N LYS A 397 -3.72 -6.67 32.52
CA LYS A 397 -3.49 -8.08 32.82
C LYS A 397 -3.22 -8.75 31.48
N LEU A 398 -2.19 -9.55 31.41
CA LEU A 398 -2.02 -10.50 30.34
C LEU A 398 -3.20 -11.48 30.42
N GLU A 399 -4.36 -11.08 29.85
CA GLU A 399 -5.55 -11.91 29.86
C GLU A 399 -5.47 -12.93 28.73
N GLY A 400 -5.62 -14.17 29.11
CA GLY A 400 -5.91 -15.28 28.20
C GLY A 400 -4.70 -15.86 27.50
N GLY A 401 -4.37 -17.06 27.85
CA GLY A 401 -3.43 -17.88 27.12
C GLY A 401 -2.03 -17.97 27.73
N ASP A 402 -1.38 -19.04 27.42
CA ASP A 402 0.01 -19.27 27.74
C ASP A 402 0.90 -18.33 26.90
N ARG A 403 1.49 -17.31 27.56
CA ARG A 403 2.44 -16.38 26.91
C ARG A 403 3.84 -16.97 26.74
N SER A 404 4.04 -18.22 27.09
CA SER A 404 5.35 -18.88 26.97
C SER A 404 5.90 -18.85 25.54
N GLN A 405 5.04 -19.03 24.54
CA GLN A 405 5.43 -18.98 23.12
C GLN A 405 5.87 -17.57 22.70
N HIS A 406 5.17 -16.56 23.18
CA HIS A 406 5.54 -15.16 22.94
C HIS A 406 6.90 -14.82 23.58
N MET A 407 7.11 -15.21 24.83
CA MET A 407 8.39 -15.01 25.54
C MET A 407 9.52 -15.80 24.88
N LEU A 408 9.24 -17.01 24.40
CA LEU A 408 10.20 -17.82 23.65
C LEU A 408 10.61 -17.11 22.34
N ARG A 409 9.64 -16.62 21.56
CA ARG A 409 9.93 -15.84 20.35
C ARG A 409 10.87 -14.67 20.66
N ARG A 410 10.54 -13.85 21.67
CA ARG A 410 11.37 -12.70 22.07
C ARG A 410 12.77 -13.10 22.53
N SER A 411 12.91 -14.23 23.22
CA SER A 411 14.23 -14.74 23.62
C SER A 411 15.10 -15.13 22.41
N LEU A 412 14.49 -15.64 21.34
CA LEU A 412 15.16 -15.95 20.09
C LEU A 412 15.52 -14.68 19.30
N GLU A 413 14.60 -13.71 19.26
CA GLU A 413 14.81 -12.40 18.61
C GLU A 413 15.97 -11.60 19.26
N ALA A 414 16.34 -11.90 20.48
CA ALA A 414 17.50 -11.30 21.15
C ALA A 414 18.84 -11.65 20.45
N TYR A 415 18.86 -12.70 19.63
CA TYR A 415 20.03 -13.09 18.82
C TYR A 415 20.06 -12.47 17.44
N HIS A 416 19.01 -11.73 17.05
CA HIS A 416 18.94 -11.12 15.73
C HIS A 416 19.89 -9.92 15.63
N GLY A 417 20.65 -9.84 14.56
CA GLY A 417 21.60 -8.76 14.29
C GLY A 417 22.93 -8.87 15.05
N ILE A 418 23.15 -9.94 15.82
CA ILE A 418 24.38 -10.15 16.59
C ILE A 418 24.99 -11.52 16.34
N LYS A 419 26.32 -11.62 16.48
CA LYS A 419 27.04 -12.88 16.58
C LYS A 419 27.12 -13.28 18.03
N HIS A 420 26.62 -14.48 18.37
CA HIS A 420 26.61 -14.94 19.75
C HIS A 420 26.84 -16.46 19.84
N PRO A 421 27.81 -16.95 20.63
CA PRO A 421 28.23 -18.37 20.66
C PRO A 421 27.11 -19.34 21.08
N ASN A 422 26.08 -18.86 21.78
CA ASN A 422 24.96 -19.69 22.21
C ASN A 422 23.78 -19.64 21.23
N ALA A 423 23.78 -18.78 20.19
CA ALA A 423 22.62 -18.57 19.34
C ALA A 423 22.16 -19.84 18.62
N VAL A 424 23.07 -20.56 17.97
CA VAL A 424 22.77 -21.83 17.30
C VAL A 424 22.20 -22.87 18.29
N LYS A 425 22.83 -23.00 19.48
CA LYS A 425 22.38 -23.94 20.51
C LYS A 425 20.98 -23.60 21.02
N ALA A 426 20.70 -22.32 21.24
CA ALA A 426 19.41 -21.83 21.73
C ALA A 426 18.31 -21.96 20.67
N ALA A 427 18.58 -21.62 19.42
CA ALA A 427 17.58 -21.58 18.34
C ALA A 427 17.26 -22.95 17.73
N TRP A 428 18.25 -23.86 17.67
CA TRP A 428 18.11 -25.15 16.97
C TRP A 428 16.91 -25.99 17.40
N PRO A 429 16.62 -26.16 18.72
CA PRO A 429 15.47 -26.94 19.17
C PRO A 429 14.13 -26.43 18.64
N HIS A 430 14.07 -25.17 18.23
CA HIS A 430 12.85 -24.48 17.84
C HIS A 430 12.62 -24.43 16.34
N LEU A 431 13.53 -24.96 15.50
CA LEU A 431 13.37 -25.05 14.05
C LEU A 431 12.20 -25.95 13.59
N ALA A 432 11.73 -26.85 14.46
CA ALA A 432 10.56 -27.69 14.23
C ALA A 432 9.33 -27.26 15.03
N ASN A 433 9.35 -26.08 15.66
CA ASN A 433 8.22 -25.65 16.49
C ASN A 433 6.92 -25.61 15.67
N ALA A 434 5.80 -25.93 16.29
CA ALA A 434 4.49 -25.85 15.64
C ALA A 434 4.14 -24.40 15.22
N ASP A 435 4.52 -23.43 16.06
CA ASP A 435 4.31 -22.02 15.78
C ASP A 435 5.32 -21.51 14.73
N ARG A 436 4.77 -20.94 13.64
CA ARG A 436 5.56 -20.41 12.52
C ARG A 436 6.44 -19.25 12.93
N LEU A 437 5.96 -18.37 13.82
CA LEU A 437 6.70 -17.18 14.22
C LEU A 437 7.92 -17.55 15.06
N ILE A 438 7.83 -18.64 15.84
CA ILE A 438 8.98 -19.20 16.56
C ILE A 438 9.98 -19.80 15.59
N ARG A 439 9.53 -20.58 14.58
CA ARG A 439 10.45 -21.10 13.55
C ARG A 439 11.15 -19.98 12.81
N ASN A 440 10.42 -18.91 12.46
CA ASN A 440 10.98 -17.74 11.80
C ASN A 440 12.03 -17.05 12.68
N ALA A 441 11.74 -16.81 13.96
CA ALA A 441 12.70 -16.21 14.88
C ALA A 441 13.94 -17.10 15.08
N ALA A 442 13.76 -18.42 15.22
CA ALA A 442 14.85 -19.38 15.35
C ALA A 442 15.72 -19.42 14.09
N ARG A 443 15.12 -19.42 12.90
CA ARG A 443 15.83 -19.40 11.62
C ARG A 443 16.70 -18.15 11.51
N ILE A 444 16.13 -16.98 11.75
CA ILE A 444 16.84 -15.70 11.67
C ILE A 444 17.98 -15.64 12.67
N ALA A 445 17.79 -16.13 13.90
CA ALA A 445 18.84 -16.19 14.90
C ALA A 445 20.06 -17.01 14.42
N ILE A 446 19.84 -18.10 13.68
CA ILE A 446 20.88 -18.92 13.09
C ILE A 446 21.50 -18.22 11.87
N GLU A 447 20.69 -17.57 11.03
CA GLU A 447 21.15 -16.84 9.85
C GLU A 447 22.15 -15.72 10.17
N HIS A 448 22.12 -15.17 11.38
CA HIS A 448 23.11 -14.19 11.85
C HIS A 448 24.44 -14.80 12.31
N GLN A 449 24.54 -16.12 12.41
CA GLN A 449 25.76 -16.78 12.85
C GLN A 449 26.63 -17.22 11.66
N PRO A 450 27.95 -17.34 11.82
CA PRO A 450 28.82 -17.84 10.76
C PRO A 450 28.36 -19.21 10.24
N VAL A 451 28.16 -19.34 8.94
CA VAL A 451 27.63 -20.56 8.30
C VAL A 451 28.43 -21.80 8.69
N ALA A 452 29.75 -21.67 8.81
CA ALA A 452 30.64 -22.78 9.20
C ALA A 452 30.31 -23.40 10.57
N GLU A 453 29.64 -22.68 11.46
CA GLU A 453 29.29 -23.18 12.79
C GLU A 453 28.06 -24.12 12.80
N TRP A 454 27.23 -24.06 11.75
CA TRP A 454 25.95 -24.79 11.74
C TRP A 454 25.61 -25.52 10.42
N LYS A 455 26.40 -25.30 9.36
CA LYS A 455 26.19 -25.93 8.04
C LYS A 455 26.08 -27.45 8.10
N ASP A 456 27.09 -28.11 8.69
CA ASP A 456 27.10 -29.59 8.76
C ASP A 456 25.93 -30.14 9.58
N LYS A 457 25.53 -29.39 10.59
CA LYS A 457 24.36 -29.74 11.40
C LYS A 457 23.07 -29.60 10.60
N ALA A 458 22.96 -28.58 9.72
CA ALA A 458 21.80 -28.40 8.85
C ALA A 458 21.69 -29.54 7.82
N LEU A 459 22.81 -29.95 7.23
CA LEU A 459 22.86 -31.05 6.27
C LEU A 459 22.59 -32.43 6.91
N ALA A 460 22.86 -32.58 8.20
CA ALA A 460 22.67 -33.80 8.96
C ALA A 460 21.33 -33.87 9.73
N GLU A 461 20.50 -32.82 9.71
CA GLU A 461 19.22 -32.81 10.43
C GLU A 461 18.24 -33.82 9.81
N THR A 462 17.62 -34.62 10.66
CA THR A 462 16.72 -35.72 10.21
C THR A 462 15.25 -35.49 10.49
N LYS A 463 14.92 -34.53 11.40
CA LYS A 463 13.53 -34.19 11.67
C LYS A 463 13.00 -33.34 10.51
N PRO A 464 11.98 -33.80 9.75
CA PRO A 464 11.63 -33.15 8.48
C PRO A 464 11.41 -31.65 8.60
N ARG A 465 10.64 -31.17 9.58
CA ARG A 465 10.34 -29.76 9.74
C ARG A 465 11.58 -28.93 10.15
N ALA A 466 12.43 -29.47 11.04
CA ALA A 466 13.68 -28.82 11.42
C ALA A 466 14.66 -28.78 10.24
N ALA A 467 14.76 -29.87 9.48
CA ALA A 467 15.59 -29.95 8.27
C ALA A 467 15.17 -28.91 7.23
N LEU A 468 13.85 -28.78 6.95
CA LEU A 468 13.35 -27.77 6.03
C LEU A 468 13.72 -26.35 6.46
N THR A 469 13.56 -26.02 7.74
CA THR A 469 13.89 -24.70 8.27
C THR A 469 15.40 -24.42 8.27
N ALA A 470 16.21 -25.41 8.67
CA ALA A 470 17.68 -25.29 8.69
C ALA A 470 18.28 -25.22 7.27
N LEU A 471 17.75 -26.02 6.32
CA LEU A 471 18.18 -25.98 4.92
C LEU A 471 17.76 -24.67 4.26
N MET A 472 16.60 -24.11 4.57
CA MET A 472 16.24 -22.78 4.09
C MET A 472 17.24 -21.71 4.53
N ALA A 473 17.65 -21.73 5.79
CA ALA A 473 18.71 -20.83 6.27
C ALA A 473 20.02 -21.04 5.52
N LEU A 474 20.42 -22.31 5.30
CA LEU A 474 21.66 -22.65 4.58
C LEU A 474 21.60 -22.21 3.11
N ILE A 475 20.47 -22.39 2.44
CA ILE A 475 20.26 -21.95 1.06
C ILE A 475 20.42 -20.44 0.95
N ARG A 476 19.89 -19.70 1.92
CA ARG A 476 19.94 -18.24 1.92
C ARG A 476 21.34 -17.67 2.17
N HIS A 477 22.19 -18.38 2.92
CA HIS A 477 23.50 -17.92 3.37
C HIS A 477 24.68 -18.73 2.82
N GLY A 478 24.41 -19.87 2.16
CA GLY A 478 25.42 -20.73 1.55
C GLY A 478 26.00 -20.18 0.25
N SER A 479 26.78 -21.00 -0.39
CA SER A 479 27.44 -20.73 -1.67
C SER A 479 27.09 -21.77 -2.71
N ALA A 480 27.47 -21.55 -3.96
CA ALA A 480 27.25 -22.51 -5.04
C ALA A 480 27.86 -23.89 -4.77
N ALA A 481 28.96 -23.94 -4.01
CA ALA A 481 29.58 -25.20 -3.62
C ALA A 481 28.70 -26.06 -2.68
N ASP A 482 27.71 -25.48 -2.03
CA ASP A 482 26.81 -26.16 -1.09
C ASP A 482 25.61 -26.79 -1.78
N GLN A 483 25.30 -26.40 -3.03
CA GLN A 483 24.11 -26.86 -3.76
C GLN A 483 23.99 -28.39 -3.81
N PRO A 484 25.01 -29.17 -4.21
CA PRO A 484 24.86 -30.62 -4.29
C PRO A 484 24.51 -31.29 -2.95
N ALA A 485 25.12 -30.81 -1.87
CA ALA A 485 24.86 -31.34 -0.53
C ALA A 485 23.45 -30.94 -0.04
N VAL A 486 23.03 -29.72 -0.32
CA VAL A 486 21.67 -29.22 0.00
C VAL A 486 20.62 -30.03 -0.74
N ILE A 487 20.77 -30.21 -2.06
CA ILE A 487 19.82 -31.00 -2.85
C ILE A 487 19.76 -32.45 -2.33
N ALA A 488 20.92 -33.10 -2.08
CA ALA A 488 20.97 -34.44 -1.51
C ALA A 488 20.31 -34.52 -0.11
N ALA A 489 20.35 -33.46 0.68
CA ALA A 489 19.66 -33.41 1.98
C ALA A 489 18.13 -33.24 1.80
N LEU A 490 17.69 -32.42 0.84
CA LEU A 490 16.27 -32.24 0.49
C LEU A 490 15.67 -33.53 -0.08
N ASP A 491 16.43 -34.28 -0.89
CA ASP A 491 15.99 -35.54 -1.50
C ASP A 491 15.66 -36.63 -0.45
N LYS A 492 16.31 -36.60 0.70
CA LYS A 492 16.05 -37.54 1.82
C LYS A 492 14.73 -37.30 2.54
N ILE A 493 14.12 -36.12 2.41
CA ILE A 493 12.88 -35.78 3.09
C ILE A 493 11.72 -36.39 2.34
N MET A 494 11.01 -37.34 2.93
CA MET A 494 9.91 -38.04 2.29
C MET A 494 8.66 -37.16 2.23
N LEU A 495 8.04 -37.05 1.05
CA LEU A 495 6.81 -36.26 0.86
C LEU A 495 5.64 -36.74 1.71
N GLY A 496 5.55 -38.06 1.94
CA GLY A 496 4.50 -38.67 2.78
C GLY A 496 4.59 -38.33 4.25
N ASP A 497 5.74 -37.85 4.72
CA ASP A 497 5.94 -37.43 6.12
C ASP A 497 5.59 -35.95 6.36
N LEU A 498 5.18 -35.23 5.29
CA LEU A 498 4.92 -33.81 5.32
C LEU A 498 3.43 -33.50 5.22
N ASP A 499 2.99 -32.60 6.09
CA ASP A 499 1.73 -31.88 5.91
C ASP A 499 1.82 -30.89 4.73
N LEU A 500 0.72 -30.24 4.38
CA LEU A 500 0.66 -29.29 3.25
C LEU A 500 1.73 -28.17 3.38
N LEU A 501 1.90 -27.64 4.58
CA LEU A 501 2.92 -26.60 4.84
C LEU A 501 4.32 -27.14 4.62
N GLY A 502 4.61 -28.35 5.07
CA GLY A 502 5.88 -29.03 4.84
C GLY A 502 6.15 -29.29 3.36
N GLN A 503 5.16 -29.73 2.59
CA GLN A 503 5.28 -29.93 1.14
C GLN A 503 5.56 -28.61 0.40
N THR A 504 4.84 -27.53 0.77
CA THR A 504 5.06 -26.20 0.22
C THR A 504 6.47 -25.70 0.55
N THR A 505 6.92 -25.89 1.79
CA THR A 505 8.26 -25.47 2.24
C THR A 505 9.36 -26.28 1.55
N LEU A 506 9.15 -27.57 1.34
CA LEU A 506 10.09 -28.41 0.59
C LEU A 506 10.25 -27.90 -0.85
N LEU A 507 9.13 -27.67 -1.53
CA LEU A 507 9.14 -27.14 -2.91
C LEU A 507 9.82 -25.74 -2.94
N ARG A 508 9.51 -24.88 -1.96
CA ARG A 508 10.16 -23.56 -1.83
C ARG A 508 11.67 -23.69 -1.62
N ASN A 509 12.15 -24.67 -0.85
CA ASN A 509 13.56 -24.89 -0.65
C ASN A 509 14.28 -25.31 -1.95
N TYR A 510 13.68 -26.15 -2.79
CA TYR A 510 14.20 -26.44 -4.12
C TYR A 510 14.25 -25.17 -4.98
N THR A 511 13.16 -24.38 -4.98
CA THR A 511 13.11 -23.11 -5.68
C THR A 511 14.28 -22.19 -5.29
N LEU A 512 14.46 -21.98 -3.99
CA LEU A 512 15.53 -21.13 -3.47
C LEU A 512 16.93 -21.73 -3.75
N ALA A 513 17.10 -23.04 -3.66
CA ALA A 513 18.38 -23.71 -3.95
C ALA A 513 18.79 -23.49 -5.41
N PHE A 514 17.86 -23.61 -6.35
CA PHE A 514 18.14 -23.39 -7.77
C PHE A 514 18.41 -21.91 -8.10
N LEU A 515 17.81 -21.01 -7.38
CA LEU A 515 18.02 -19.57 -7.57
C LEU A 515 19.32 -19.06 -6.94
N ARG A 516 19.58 -19.48 -5.70
CA ARG A 516 20.64 -18.88 -4.87
C ARG A 516 21.95 -19.62 -4.92
N LEU A 517 21.88 -20.94 -5.07
CA LEU A 517 23.10 -21.77 -5.06
C LEU A 517 23.53 -22.22 -6.47
N GLY A 518 22.73 -21.95 -7.48
CA GLY A 518 23.04 -22.23 -8.89
C GLY A 518 21.98 -23.05 -9.60
N GLU A 519 21.95 -22.99 -10.92
CA GLU A 519 21.00 -23.75 -11.74
C GLU A 519 21.15 -25.27 -11.53
N PRO A 520 20.03 -26.04 -11.58
CA PRO A 520 20.09 -27.49 -11.43
C PRO A 520 20.79 -28.14 -12.63
N THR A 521 21.61 -29.17 -12.34
CA THR A 521 22.20 -30.02 -13.39
C THR A 521 21.09 -30.81 -14.13
N PRO A 522 21.37 -31.38 -15.31
CA PRO A 522 20.39 -32.22 -16.02
C PRO A 522 19.84 -33.37 -15.16
N GLU A 523 20.69 -34.00 -14.33
CA GLU A 523 20.32 -35.06 -13.42
C GLU A 523 19.40 -34.57 -12.31
N GLN A 524 19.73 -33.39 -11.70
CA GLN A 524 18.89 -32.76 -10.70
C GLN A 524 17.53 -32.29 -11.28
N LYS A 525 17.52 -31.77 -12.53
CA LYS A 525 16.26 -31.48 -13.22
C LYS A 525 15.39 -32.70 -13.35
N LYS A 526 15.96 -33.79 -13.83
CA LYS A 526 15.26 -35.04 -14.03
C LYS A 526 14.70 -35.60 -12.70
N SER A 527 15.52 -35.72 -11.68
CA SER A 527 15.09 -36.23 -10.36
C SER A 527 14.03 -35.36 -9.71
N THR A 528 14.13 -34.02 -9.86
CA THR A 528 13.14 -33.10 -9.32
C THR A 528 11.80 -33.21 -10.07
N ILE A 529 11.82 -33.34 -11.40
CA ILE A 529 10.61 -33.60 -12.20
C ILE A 529 9.97 -34.91 -11.77
N GLU A 530 10.74 -36.03 -11.72
CA GLU A 530 10.23 -37.34 -11.28
C GLU A 530 9.59 -37.30 -9.91
N ARG A 531 10.10 -36.45 -9.02
CA ARG A 531 9.59 -36.28 -7.66
C ARG A 531 8.28 -35.46 -7.60
N PHE A 532 8.18 -34.38 -8.34
CA PHE A 532 7.10 -33.41 -8.19
C PHE A 532 6.01 -33.47 -9.26
N ALA A 533 6.31 -33.93 -10.49
CA ALA A 533 5.31 -34.06 -11.57
C ALA A 533 4.11 -34.98 -11.24
N PRO A 534 4.26 -36.07 -10.43
CA PRO A 534 3.11 -36.87 -9.99
C PRO A 534 2.16 -36.13 -9.05
N LEU A 535 2.62 -35.07 -8.35
CA LEU A 535 1.78 -34.26 -7.46
C LEU A 535 0.96 -33.20 -8.19
N PHE A 536 1.33 -32.89 -9.44
CA PHE A 536 0.63 -31.85 -10.22
C PHE A 536 -0.45 -32.51 -11.13
N PRO A 537 -1.70 -31.98 -11.16
CA PRO A 537 -2.22 -30.89 -10.30
C PRO A 537 -2.49 -31.35 -8.87
N HIS A 538 -2.31 -30.47 -7.91
CA HIS A 538 -2.59 -30.71 -6.50
C HIS A 538 -3.96 -30.15 -6.09
N LYS A 539 -4.61 -30.78 -5.08
CA LYS A 539 -5.91 -30.33 -4.55
C LYS A 539 -5.87 -28.95 -3.89
N ASP A 540 -4.72 -28.60 -3.28
CA ASP A 540 -4.47 -27.25 -2.80
C ASP A 540 -3.97 -26.40 -3.97
N VAL A 541 -4.68 -25.31 -4.24
CA VAL A 541 -4.43 -24.43 -5.38
C VAL A 541 -3.07 -23.75 -5.27
N GLY A 542 -2.68 -23.33 -4.07
CA GLY A 542 -1.41 -22.65 -3.85
C GLY A 542 -0.22 -23.55 -4.19
N LEU A 543 -0.22 -24.75 -3.64
CA LEU A 543 0.81 -25.75 -3.94
C LEU A 543 0.76 -26.19 -5.43
N SER A 544 -0.43 -26.29 -6.01
CA SER A 544 -0.60 -26.62 -7.43
C SER A 544 0.03 -25.56 -8.34
N GLN A 545 -0.15 -24.27 -8.03
CA GLN A 545 0.46 -23.17 -8.79
C GLN A 545 1.98 -23.16 -8.63
N ASP A 546 2.51 -23.37 -7.42
CA ASP A 546 3.95 -23.45 -7.17
C ASP A 546 4.59 -24.65 -7.89
N LEU A 547 3.89 -25.80 -7.95
CA LEU A 547 4.29 -26.97 -8.73
C LEU A 547 4.32 -26.68 -10.23
N CYS A 548 3.28 -26.03 -10.76
CA CYS A 548 3.22 -25.62 -12.16
C CYS A 548 4.41 -24.75 -12.52
N GLU A 549 4.72 -23.74 -11.69
CA GLU A 549 5.86 -22.85 -11.91
C GLU A 549 7.19 -23.60 -11.89
N MET A 550 7.39 -24.51 -10.94
CA MET A 550 8.59 -25.35 -10.85
C MET A 550 8.74 -26.26 -12.08
N LEU A 551 7.68 -26.95 -12.49
CA LEU A 551 7.72 -27.87 -13.62
C LEU A 551 7.94 -27.14 -14.96
N VAL A 552 7.37 -25.94 -15.13
CA VAL A 552 7.67 -25.07 -16.27
C VAL A 552 9.15 -24.64 -16.29
N TYR A 553 9.69 -24.26 -15.12
CA TYR A 553 11.11 -23.88 -14.99
C TYR A 553 12.05 -25.02 -15.34
N LEU A 554 11.75 -26.23 -14.87
CA LEU A 554 12.55 -27.43 -15.12
C LEU A 554 12.41 -27.96 -16.56
N GLY A 555 11.39 -27.52 -17.31
CA GLY A 555 11.12 -27.98 -18.68
C GLY A 555 10.44 -29.36 -18.73
N ASP A 556 9.53 -29.64 -17.80
CA ASP A 556 8.71 -30.86 -17.86
C ASP A 556 7.72 -30.81 -19.05
N GLU A 557 7.82 -31.77 -19.96
CA GLU A 557 6.96 -31.85 -21.15
C GLU A 557 5.50 -32.16 -20.81
N SER A 558 5.25 -32.81 -19.68
CA SER A 558 3.90 -33.22 -19.28
C SER A 558 3.04 -32.14 -18.67
N VAL A 559 3.68 -31.04 -18.20
CA VAL A 559 3.01 -29.96 -17.45
C VAL A 559 1.93 -29.27 -18.28
N ILE A 560 2.18 -29.05 -19.57
CA ILE A 560 1.28 -28.32 -20.48
C ILE A 560 -0.05 -29.06 -20.63
N ALA A 561 -0.01 -30.35 -20.87
CA ALA A 561 -1.22 -31.16 -21.03
C ALA A 561 -2.11 -31.20 -19.77
N LYS A 562 -1.50 -31.01 -18.61
CA LYS A 562 -2.22 -30.95 -17.32
C LYS A 562 -2.68 -29.53 -16.98
N ALA A 563 -1.89 -28.52 -17.30
CA ALA A 563 -2.15 -27.14 -16.89
C ALA A 563 -3.12 -26.39 -17.81
N VAL A 564 -3.11 -26.65 -19.14
CA VAL A 564 -4.01 -25.99 -20.08
C VAL A 564 -5.49 -26.26 -19.76
N PRO A 565 -5.92 -27.46 -19.41
CA PRO A 565 -7.28 -27.69 -18.91
C PRO A 565 -7.61 -26.86 -17.66
N LEU A 566 -6.66 -26.66 -16.72
CA LEU A 566 -6.86 -25.87 -15.52
C LEU A 566 -7.01 -24.37 -15.85
N VAL A 567 -6.27 -23.87 -16.84
CA VAL A 567 -6.46 -22.49 -17.32
C VAL A 567 -7.91 -22.29 -17.80
N ASN A 568 -8.56 -23.31 -18.32
CA ASN A 568 -9.93 -23.22 -18.85
C ASN A 568 -11.03 -23.57 -17.85
N SER A 569 -10.77 -24.45 -16.89
CA SER A 569 -11.78 -25.06 -16.03
C SER A 569 -11.65 -24.73 -14.54
N ALA A 570 -10.53 -24.13 -14.08
CA ALA A 570 -10.41 -23.71 -12.68
C ALA A 570 -11.57 -22.77 -12.30
N PRO A 571 -12.09 -22.87 -11.05
CA PRO A 571 -13.34 -22.21 -10.68
C PRO A 571 -13.26 -20.68 -10.61
N THR A 572 -12.08 -20.14 -10.40
CA THR A 572 -11.89 -18.67 -10.29
C THR A 572 -10.94 -18.14 -11.37
N GLN A 573 -11.14 -16.88 -11.75
CA GLN A 573 -10.24 -16.20 -12.69
C GLN A 573 -8.81 -16.13 -12.14
N GLU A 574 -8.63 -15.96 -10.83
CA GLU A 574 -7.34 -15.90 -10.15
C GLU A 574 -6.56 -17.21 -10.32
N GLU A 575 -7.23 -18.34 -10.15
CA GLU A 575 -6.62 -19.66 -10.36
C GLU A 575 -6.20 -19.84 -11.82
N GLN A 576 -7.10 -19.51 -12.76
CA GLN A 576 -6.84 -19.65 -14.19
C GLN A 576 -5.64 -18.80 -14.62
N ILE A 577 -5.59 -17.54 -14.15
CA ILE A 577 -4.50 -16.61 -14.45
C ILE A 577 -3.19 -17.09 -13.82
N GLY A 578 -3.22 -17.66 -12.63
CA GLY A 578 -2.03 -18.22 -11.97
C GLY A 578 -1.33 -19.26 -12.84
N TYR A 579 -2.09 -20.20 -13.44
CA TYR A 579 -1.55 -21.17 -14.39
C TYR A 579 -1.12 -20.50 -15.70
N ALA A 580 -1.94 -19.64 -16.29
CA ALA A 580 -1.61 -18.95 -17.54
C ALA A 580 -0.33 -18.11 -17.41
N LYS A 581 -0.11 -17.46 -16.24
CA LYS A 581 1.12 -16.71 -15.93
C LYS A 581 2.35 -17.63 -16.03
N SER A 582 2.30 -18.82 -15.48
CA SER A 582 3.41 -19.77 -15.54
C SER A 582 3.61 -20.30 -16.96
N LEU A 583 2.52 -20.70 -17.63
CA LEU A 583 2.56 -21.27 -18.97
C LEU A 583 3.08 -20.33 -20.04
N ARG A 584 2.99 -19.00 -19.85
CA ARG A 584 3.50 -18.01 -20.82
C ARG A 584 4.99 -18.21 -21.16
N LEU A 585 5.75 -18.84 -20.28
CA LEU A 585 7.18 -19.08 -20.41
C LEU A 585 7.54 -20.53 -20.75
N ALA A 586 6.55 -21.41 -20.83
CA ALA A 586 6.77 -22.82 -21.14
C ALA A 586 7.22 -23.01 -22.59
N LYS A 587 8.33 -23.72 -22.78
CA LYS A 587 8.96 -23.90 -24.10
C LYS A 587 8.71 -25.28 -24.72
N VAL A 588 8.45 -26.30 -23.93
CA VAL A 588 8.31 -27.71 -24.34
C VAL A 588 6.93 -28.24 -24.01
N GLY A 589 6.51 -29.36 -24.58
CA GLY A 589 5.23 -30.01 -24.30
C GLY A 589 4.01 -29.45 -25.05
N TRP A 590 4.19 -28.43 -25.88
CA TRP A 590 3.10 -27.87 -26.66
C TRP A 590 2.73 -28.71 -27.87
N THR A 591 1.43 -28.92 -28.05
CA THR A 591 0.86 -29.41 -29.32
C THR A 591 0.03 -28.27 -29.95
N PRO A 592 -0.25 -28.31 -31.26
CA PRO A 592 -1.13 -27.31 -31.90
C PRO A 592 -2.48 -27.17 -31.20
N ALA A 593 -3.09 -28.30 -30.80
CA ALA A 593 -4.37 -28.30 -30.09
C ALA A 593 -4.29 -27.61 -28.73
N LEU A 594 -3.26 -27.91 -27.92
CA LEU A 594 -3.05 -27.27 -26.61
C LEU A 594 -2.77 -25.77 -26.74
N ARG A 595 -2.03 -25.36 -27.78
CA ARG A 595 -1.84 -23.93 -28.05
C ARG A 595 -3.15 -23.25 -28.42
N GLU A 596 -3.93 -23.87 -29.30
CA GLU A 596 -5.24 -23.33 -29.69
C GLU A 596 -6.15 -23.17 -28.47
N GLU A 597 -6.23 -24.18 -27.60
CA GLU A 597 -7.01 -24.15 -26.37
C GLU A 597 -6.53 -23.05 -25.42
N PHE A 598 -5.23 -22.94 -25.24
CA PHE A 598 -4.64 -21.89 -24.39
C PHE A 598 -4.91 -20.47 -24.91
N PHE A 599 -4.77 -20.24 -26.22
CA PHE A 599 -5.00 -18.91 -26.78
C PHE A 599 -6.49 -18.52 -26.84
N LYS A 600 -7.40 -19.49 -26.94
CA LYS A 600 -8.86 -19.26 -26.80
C LYS A 600 -9.23 -18.70 -25.42
N TRP A 601 -8.50 -19.07 -24.38
CA TRP A 601 -8.73 -18.54 -23.05
C TRP A 601 -8.62 -17.00 -22.97
N PHE A 602 -7.73 -16.37 -23.75
CA PHE A 602 -7.57 -14.93 -23.74
C PHE A 602 -8.82 -14.16 -24.17
N THR A 603 -9.63 -14.74 -25.05
CA THR A 603 -10.94 -14.16 -25.44
C THR A 603 -11.88 -14.03 -24.23
N ARG A 604 -11.88 -15.05 -23.36
CA ARG A 604 -12.64 -15.05 -22.12
C ARG A 604 -11.98 -14.18 -21.05
N ALA A 605 -10.66 -14.27 -20.90
CA ALA A 605 -9.91 -13.50 -19.90
C ALA A 605 -10.07 -11.97 -20.09
N ALA A 606 -10.36 -11.50 -21.30
CA ALA A 606 -10.71 -10.10 -21.56
C ALA A 606 -11.97 -9.63 -20.82
N THR A 607 -12.83 -10.55 -20.34
CA THR A 607 -14.02 -10.22 -19.57
C THR A 607 -13.80 -10.24 -18.05
N TYR A 608 -12.63 -10.65 -17.59
CA TYR A 608 -12.34 -10.74 -16.17
C TYR A 608 -12.23 -9.36 -15.53
N THR A 609 -12.52 -9.30 -14.26
CA THR A 609 -12.55 -8.04 -13.52
C THR A 609 -11.48 -8.01 -12.44
N GLY A 610 -10.87 -6.88 -12.24
CA GLY A 610 -9.82 -6.69 -11.22
C GLY A 610 -9.46 -5.22 -11.09
N GLY A 611 -8.31 -4.94 -10.47
CA GLY A 611 -7.79 -3.60 -10.29
C GLY A 611 -7.52 -2.86 -11.61
N ALA A 612 -7.12 -1.61 -11.50
CA ALA A 612 -6.94 -0.72 -12.64
C ALA A 612 -5.99 -1.25 -13.75
N SER A 613 -4.96 -2.01 -13.36
CA SER A 613 -3.97 -2.57 -14.30
C SER A 613 -4.32 -3.97 -14.82
N PHE A 614 -5.47 -4.51 -14.46
CA PHE A 614 -5.80 -5.92 -14.68
C PHE A 614 -5.76 -6.34 -16.16
N GLY A 615 -6.40 -5.56 -17.04
CA GLY A 615 -6.41 -5.85 -18.47
C GLY A 615 -5.01 -5.86 -19.08
N MET A 616 -4.17 -4.89 -18.71
CA MET A 616 -2.78 -4.80 -19.16
C MET A 616 -1.96 -6.03 -18.72
N PHE A 617 -2.27 -6.61 -17.56
CA PHE A 617 -1.64 -7.82 -17.08
C PHE A 617 -1.97 -9.04 -17.96
N ILE A 618 -3.24 -9.19 -18.36
CA ILE A 618 -3.66 -10.25 -19.30
C ILE A 618 -2.96 -10.07 -20.66
N ASP A 619 -2.84 -8.82 -21.14
CA ASP A 619 -2.12 -8.50 -22.38
C ASP A 619 -0.63 -8.85 -22.29
N ASP A 620 -0.01 -8.64 -21.13
CA ASP A 620 1.39 -9.03 -20.91
C ASP A 620 1.58 -10.55 -20.94
N ILE A 621 0.67 -11.32 -20.33
CA ILE A 621 0.69 -12.78 -20.42
C ILE A 621 0.55 -13.21 -21.89
N LYS A 622 -0.37 -12.61 -22.64
CA LYS A 622 -0.60 -12.90 -24.05
C LYS A 622 0.65 -12.57 -24.89
N ARG A 623 1.24 -11.41 -24.69
CA ARG A 623 2.45 -10.96 -25.38
C ARG A 623 3.62 -11.91 -25.15
N ASP A 624 3.89 -12.26 -23.89
CA ASP A 624 4.99 -13.15 -23.53
C ASP A 624 4.78 -14.56 -24.10
N SER A 625 3.53 -15.04 -24.11
CA SER A 625 3.16 -16.32 -24.74
C SER A 625 3.39 -16.32 -26.26
N LEU A 626 3.11 -15.19 -26.93
CA LEU A 626 3.34 -15.03 -28.37
C LEU A 626 4.83 -14.90 -28.73
N ALA A 627 5.63 -14.35 -27.84
CA ALA A 627 7.06 -14.13 -28.09
C ALA A 627 7.82 -15.45 -28.31
N GLY A 628 7.35 -16.54 -27.74
CA GLY A 628 7.94 -17.89 -27.89
C GLY A 628 7.51 -18.66 -29.15
N LEU A 629 6.62 -18.08 -29.99
CA LEU A 629 6.06 -18.77 -31.17
C LEU A 629 6.83 -18.46 -32.44
N SER A 630 6.97 -19.48 -33.32
CA SER A 630 7.38 -19.29 -34.71
C SER A 630 6.33 -18.55 -35.52
N ASP A 631 6.69 -18.00 -36.67
CA ASP A 631 5.77 -17.29 -37.58
C ASP A 631 4.68 -18.24 -38.11
N ALA A 632 4.99 -19.50 -38.36
CA ALA A 632 4.00 -20.51 -38.74
C ALA A 632 2.95 -20.75 -37.66
N GLU A 633 3.36 -20.87 -36.41
CA GLU A 633 2.45 -21.02 -35.26
C GLU A 633 1.58 -19.77 -35.06
N LYS A 634 2.17 -18.57 -35.19
CA LYS A 634 1.40 -17.32 -35.12
C LYS A 634 0.36 -17.26 -36.24
N ALA A 635 0.72 -17.64 -37.49
CA ALA A 635 -0.19 -17.69 -38.59
C ALA A 635 -1.36 -18.67 -38.36
N ALA A 636 -1.09 -19.85 -37.81
CA ALA A 636 -2.13 -20.82 -37.46
C ALA A 636 -3.09 -20.30 -36.37
N LEU A 637 -2.64 -19.47 -35.47
CA LEU A 637 -3.43 -18.88 -34.38
C LEU A 637 -4.16 -17.58 -34.79
N GLN A 638 -3.89 -17.02 -35.99
CA GLN A 638 -4.50 -15.73 -36.44
C GLN A 638 -6.03 -15.71 -36.29
N PRO A 639 -6.81 -16.76 -36.63
CA PRO A 639 -8.27 -16.72 -36.46
C PRO A 639 -8.69 -16.48 -35.00
N ILE A 640 -7.93 -17.02 -34.03
CA ILE A 640 -8.20 -16.87 -32.59
C ILE A 640 -7.71 -15.51 -32.12
N LEU A 641 -6.53 -15.07 -32.57
CA LEU A 641 -5.94 -13.81 -32.17
C LEU A 641 -6.72 -12.59 -32.68
N ASN A 642 -7.37 -12.73 -33.83
CA ASN A 642 -8.23 -11.72 -34.42
C ASN A 642 -9.69 -11.82 -33.99
N ALA A 643 -10.07 -12.86 -33.25
CA ALA A 643 -11.40 -12.93 -32.66
C ALA A 643 -11.64 -11.72 -31.73
N PRO A 644 -12.74 -10.99 -31.90
CA PRO A 644 -13.01 -9.89 -31.02
C PRO A 644 -13.08 -10.40 -29.56
N PRO A 645 -12.42 -9.73 -28.62
CA PRO A 645 -12.57 -10.06 -27.20
C PRO A 645 -14.05 -9.93 -26.86
N GLN A 646 -14.52 -10.80 -25.97
CA GLN A 646 -15.84 -10.60 -25.37
C GLN A 646 -15.75 -9.28 -24.59
N SER A 647 -16.23 -8.19 -25.16
CA SER A 647 -16.09 -6.87 -24.57
C SER A 647 -17.21 -6.62 -23.57
N ARG A 648 -16.85 -6.18 -22.36
CA ARG A 648 -17.76 -5.49 -21.45
C ARG A 648 -17.64 -3.97 -21.63
N THR A 649 -17.58 -3.49 -22.87
CA THR A 649 -17.61 -2.03 -23.09
C THR A 649 -18.94 -1.53 -22.56
N PRO A 650 -18.94 -0.60 -21.60
CA PRO A 650 -20.20 -0.09 -21.06
C PRO A 650 -20.99 0.56 -22.19
N THR A 651 -22.27 0.23 -22.29
CA THR A 651 -23.18 0.91 -23.19
C THR A 651 -23.78 2.10 -22.48
N PHE A 652 -23.62 3.28 -23.06
CA PHE A 652 -24.23 4.53 -22.60
C PHE A 652 -25.26 4.98 -23.63
N ALA A 653 -26.36 5.57 -23.17
CA ALA A 653 -27.31 6.18 -24.09
C ALA A 653 -26.61 7.37 -24.80
N ALA A 654 -26.82 7.45 -26.12
CA ALA A 654 -26.29 8.55 -26.90
C ALA A 654 -26.84 9.89 -26.37
N LYS A 655 -25.95 10.80 -26.01
CA LYS A 655 -26.29 12.15 -25.58
C LYS A 655 -25.72 13.14 -26.58
N PRO A 656 -26.55 13.99 -27.19
CA PRO A 656 -26.05 15.04 -28.06
C PRO A 656 -25.13 15.99 -27.27
N LEU A 657 -23.90 16.15 -27.73
CA LEU A 657 -22.95 17.07 -27.15
C LEU A 657 -22.87 18.33 -28.02
N ALA A 658 -23.10 19.47 -27.40
CA ALA A 658 -22.83 20.77 -27.95
C ALA A 658 -22.14 21.60 -26.87
N PHE A 659 -21.25 22.50 -27.29
CA PHE A 659 -20.63 23.44 -26.36
C PHE A 659 -21.74 24.26 -25.67
N VAL A 660 -21.76 24.24 -24.34
CA VAL A 660 -22.72 24.97 -23.52
C VAL A 660 -22.07 26.23 -22.95
N LYS A 661 -20.98 26.05 -22.21
CA LYS A 661 -20.28 27.15 -21.53
C LYS A 661 -18.89 26.67 -21.10
N GLN A 662 -17.96 27.58 -21.05
CA GLN A 662 -16.71 27.31 -20.31
C GLN A 662 -17.00 27.45 -18.82
N TRP A 663 -17.16 26.30 -18.14
CA TRP A 663 -17.47 26.25 -16.73
C TRP A 663 -16.23 26.54 -15.88
N THR A 664 -16.43 27.25 -14.81
CA THR A 664 -15.49 27.42 -13.70
C THR A 664 -16.08 26.85 -12.42
N VAL A 665 -15.24 26.50 -11.44
CA VAL A 665 -15.73 26.04 -10.13
C VAL A 665 -16.68 27.04 -9.51
N LYS A 666 -16.36 28.34 -9.62
CA LYS A 666 -17.18 29.44 -9.08
C LYS A 666 -18.60 29.49 -9.69
N ASP A 667 -18.77 29.13 -10.94
CA ASP A 667 -20.10 29.13 -11.58
C ASP A 667 -21.06 28.15 -10.94
N LEU A 668 -20.55 27.08 -10.35
CA LEU A 668 -21.35 25.98 -9.80
C LEU A 668 -21.35 25.92 -8.27
N GLU A 669 -20.47 26.68 -7.62
CA GLU A 669 -20.27 26.63 -6.16
C GLU A 669 -21.56 26.90 -5.37
N SER A 670 -22.39 27.84 -5.80
CA SER A 670 -23.64 28.21 -5.12
C SER A 670 -24.72 27.13 -5.22
N VAL A 671 -24.66 26.27 -6.23
CA VAL A 671 -25.68 25.25 -6.51
C VAL A 671 -25.28 23.85 -6.08
N LEU A 672 -23.98 23.62 -5.78
CA LEU A 672 -23.46 22.28 -5.46
C LEU A 672 -24.21 21.61 -4.31
N ASN A 673 -24.30 22.26 -3.18
CA ASN A 673 -24.86 21.65 -1.95
C ASN A 673 -26.37 21.46 -2.10
N VAL A 674 -27.09 22.53 -2.47
CA VAL A 674 -28.56 22.49 -2.64
C VAL A 674 -28.94 21.55 -3.79
N GLY A 675 -28.16 21.54 -4.86
CA GLY A 675 -28.38 20.69 -6.02
C GLY A 675 -28.23 19.20 -5.74
N LEU A 676 -27.51 18.80 -4.70
CA LEU A 676 -27.29 17.40 -4.31
C LEU A 676 -28.17 16.92 -3.13
N GLU A 677 -29.12 17.73 -2.65
CA GLU A 677 -30.04 17.32 -1.57
C GLU A 677 -31.11 16.29 -2.00
N GLY A 678 -31.25 15.98 -3.28
CA GLY A 678 -32.21 15.04 -3.84
C GLY A 678 -32.73 15.50 -5.22
N GLY A 679 -33.53 14.68 -5.86
CA GLY A 679 -34.12 14.96 -7.17
C GLY A 679 -33.16 14.84 -8.35
N ARG A 680 -31.97 14.26 -8.15
CA ARG A 680 -30.99 13.99 -9.22
C ARG A 680 -31.41 12.79 -10.07
N ASN A 681 -30.90 12.75 -11.29
CA ASN A 681 -31.21 11.69 -12.24
C ASN A 681 -30.00 10.76 -12.42
N PHE A 682 -30.10 9.54 -11.88
CA PHE A 682 -29.06 8.52 -11.95
C PHE A 682 -28.65 8.19 -13.38
N GLU A 683 -29.64 7.93 -14.27
CA GLU A 683 -29.36 7.56 -15.66
C GLU A 683 -28.73 8.71 -16.44
N ASN A 684 -29.16 9.95 -16.17
CA ASN A 684 -28.54 11.12 -16.79
C ASN A 684 -27.10 11.31 -16.33
N GLY A 685 -26.82 11.11 -15.05
CA GLY A 685 -25.47 11.15 -14.50
C GLY A 685 -24.57 10.09 -15.14
N ARG A 686 -25.05 8.84 -15.21
CA ARG A 686 -24.35 7.73 -15.88
C ARG A 686 -24.10 8.01 -17.38
N ASN A 687 -25.10 8.50 -18.07
CA ASN A 687 -24.97 8.83 -19.49
C ASN A 687 -24.04 10.03 -19.73
N SER A 688 -24.00 11.01 -18.82
CA SER A 688 -23.06 12.12 -18.87
C SER A 688 -21.61 11.66 -18.68
N PHE A 689 -21.36 10.72 -17.74
CA PHE A 689 -20.07 10.06 -17.57
C PHE A 689 -19.58 9.37 -18.85
N GLY A 690 -20.50 8.73 -19.57
CA GLY A 690 -20.24 8.13 -20.89
C GLY A 690 -20.00 9.17 -21.97
N ALA A 691 -20.89 10.14 -22.10
CA ALA A 691 -20.92 11.10 -23.21
C ALA A 691 -19.67 11.97 -23.29
N ILE A 692 -19.17 12.47 -22.14
CA ILE A 692 -17.92 13.28 -22.11
C ILE A 692 -16.65 12.44 -21.99
N GLY A 693 -16.75 11.10 -22.11
CA GLY A 693 -15.62 10.22 -22.27
C GLY A 693 -14.87 9.85 -21.00
N CYS A 694 -15.39 10.12 -19.80
CA CYS A 694 -14.73 9.77 -18.52
C CYS A 694 -14.37 8.28 -18.47
N PHE A 695 -15.28 7.41 -18.92
CA PHE A 695 -15.10 5.95 -18.93
C PHE A 695 -13.92 5.47 -19.78
N ALA A 696 -13.42 6.27 -20.72
CA ALA A 696 -12.29 5.88 -21.55
C ALA A 696 -11.00 5.76 -20.71
N CYS A 697 -10.86 6.61 -19.70
CA CYS A 697 -9.70 6.65 -18.81
C CYS A 697 -9.99 6.10 -17.43
N HIS A 698 -11.18 6.34 -16.90
CA HIS A 698 -11.54 6.00 -15.52
C HIS A 698 -12.39 4.73 -15.44
N ARG A 699 -12.06 3.91 -14.46
CA ARG A 699 -12.95 2.85 -14.00
C ARG A 699 -13.92 3.43 -12.97
N PHE A 700 -15.17 3.01 -13.06
CA PHE A 700 -16.17 3.28 -12.04
C PHE A 700 -17.12 2.09 -11.96
N ASN A 701 -17.26 1.54 -10.76
CA ASN A 701 -18.13 0.37 -10.47
C ASN A 701 -17.86 -0.82 -11.42
N PHE A 702 -16.58 -1.15 -11.60
CA PHE A 702 -16.03 -2.20 -12.50
C PHE A 702 -16.21 -1.95 -14.02
N GLU A 703 -16.75 -0.83 -14.44
CA GLU A 703 -16.88 -0.44 -15.85
C GLU A 703 -15.84 0.64 -16.20
N GLY A 704 -15.35 0.64 -17.42
CA GLY A 704 -14.49 1.67 -17.98
C GLY A 704 -13.00 1.34 -17.97
N GLY A 705 -12.18 2.35 -18.32
CA GLY A 705 -10.75 2.24 -18.50
C GLY A 705 -9.97 2.20 -17.20
N ALA A 706 -8.65 1.96 -17.33
CA ALA A 706 -7.75 1.83 -16.18
C ALA A 706 -6.52 2.76 -16.28
N VAL A 707 -6.59 3.75 -17.12
CA VAL A 707 -5.47 4.68 -17.38
C VAL A 707 -5.46 5.81 -16.36
N GLY A 708 -6.65 6.27 -15.97
CA GLY A 708 -6.88 7.18 -14.85
C GLY A 708 -7.23 6.44 -13.56
N PRO A 709 -7.39 7.15 -12.43
CA PRO A 709 -7.79 6.57 -11.16
C PRO A 709 -9.16 5.87 -11.23
N ASP A 710 -9.29 4.80 -10.45
CA ASP A 710 -10.60 4.21 -10.17
C ASP A 710 -11.42 5.17 -9.32
N LEU A 711 -12.60 5.54 -9.80
CA LEU A 711 -13.49 6.50 -9.14
C LEU A 711 -14.52 5.84 -8.20
N THR A 712 -14.52 4.51 -8.07
CA THR A 712 -15.53 3.79 -7.28
C THR A 712 -15.57 4.25 -5.81
N SER A 713 -14.41 4.60 -5.23
CA SER A 713 -14.29 5.07 -3.85
C SER A 713 -14.14 6.59 -3.71
N VAL A 714 -14.33 7.35 -4.78
CA VAL A 714 -14.04 8.79 -4.80
C VAL A 714 -14.79 9.58 -3.74
N SER A 715 -16.03 9.20 -3.43
CA SER A 715 -16.85 9.85 -2.38
C SER A 715 -16.33 9.63 -0.95
N GLY A 716 -15.42 8.69 -0.73
CA GLY A 716 -14.79 8.50 0.57
C GLY A 716 -13.81 9.62 0.93
N LYS A 717 -13.22 10.25 -0.08
CA LYS A 717 -12.13 11.23 0.07
C LYS A 717 -12.43 12.62 -0.49
N PHE A 718 -13.29 12.75 -1.50
CA PHE A 718 -13.62 14.02 -2.13
C PHE A 718 -15.06 14.44 -1.85
N GLY A 719 -15.24 15.70 -1.44
CA GLY A 719 -16.52 16.37 -1.44
C GLY A 719 -16.98 16.75 -2.85
N PRO A 720 -18.23 17.28 -2.98
CA PRO A 720 -18.73 17.72 -4.27
C PRO A 720 -17.83 18.76 -4.95
N LYS A 721 -17.30 19.71 -4.17
CA LYS A 721 -16.43 20.80 -4.66
C LYS A 721 -15.06 20.26 -5.08
N ASP A 722 -14.41 19.44 -4.25
CA ASP A 722 -13.11 18.85 -4.59
C ASP A 722 -13.20 18.00 -5.87
N LEU A 723 -14.30 17.25 -6.02
CA LEU A 723 -14.52 16.44 -7.22
C LEU A 723 -14.75 17.31 -8.46
N LEU A 724 -15.57 18.37 -8.34
CA LEU A 724 -15.81 19.33 -9.42
C LEU A 724 -14.51 20.05 -9.82
N GLU A 725 -13.72 20.49 -8.84
CA GLU A 725 -12.42 21.13 -9.06
C GLU A 725 -11.46 20.20 -9.80
N SER A 726 -11.39 18.94 -9.40
CA SER A 726 -10.55 17.93 -10.06
C SER A 726 -10.96 17.68 -11.53
N ILE A 727 -12.23 17.88 -11.86
CA ILE A 727 -12.73 17.74 -13.23
C ILE A 727 -12.47 19.00 -14.08
N ILE A 728 -12.66 20.19 -13.49
CA ILE A 728 -12.53 21.48 -14.20
C ILE A 728 -11.06 21.92 -14.30
N GLU A 729 -10.27 21.72 -13.23
CA GLU A 729 -8.88 22.14 -13.08
C GLU A 729 -7.94 20.94 -12.88
N PRO A 730 -7.88 19.95 -13.81
CA PRO A 730 -7.23 18.67 -13.56
C PRO A 730 -5.71 18.75 -13.38
N SER A 731 -5.08 19.88 -13.72
CA SER A 731 -3.65 20.13 -13.50
C SER A 731 -3.33 20.82 -12.18
N LYS A 732 -4.35 21.18 -11.38
CA LYS A 732 -4.15 21.86 -10.09
C LYS A 732 -3.55 20.93 -9.04
N GLU A 733 -3.99 19.68 -9.05
CA GLU A 733 -3.45 18.63 -8.19
C GLU A 733 -3.36 17.31 -8.98
N ILE A 734 -2.14 16.84 -9.19
CA ILE A 734 -1.88 15.61 -9.95
C ILE A 734 -1.32 14.57 -8.98
N SER A 735 -2.01 13.45 -8.82
CA SER A 735 -1.47 12.34 -8.03
C SER A 735 -0.23 11.75 -8.68
N ASP A 736 0.81 11.48 -7.89
CA ASP A 736 2.07 10.85 -8.34
C ASP A 736 1.84 9.53 -9.07
N GLN A 737 0.79 8.80 -8.72
CA GLN A 737 0.43 7.53 -9.37
C GLN A 737 -0.02 7.71 -10.82
N TYR A 738 -0.54 8.89 -11.17
CA TYR A 738 -1.12 9.19 -12.48
C TYR A 738 -0.41 10.31 -13.23
N GLY A 739 0.59 10.90 -12.59
CA GLY A 739 1.41 11.94 -13.19
C GLY A 739 2.17 11.43 -14.42
N SER A 740 2.24 12.25 -15.45
CA SER A 740 3.19 12.08 -16.54
C SER A 740 4.55 12.63 -16.17
N MET A 741 5.55 12.26 -16.94
CA MET A 741 6.92 12.73 -16.81
C MET A 741 7.32 13.46 -18.09
N ASP A 742 8.08 14.51 -17.94
CA ASP A 742 8.73 15.23 -19.02
C ASP A 742 10.16 14.69 -19.17
N PHE A 743 10.42 14.00 -20.27
CA PHE A 743 11.73 13.47 -20.63
C PHE A 743 12.42 14.45 -21.56
N LYS A 744 13.42 15.15 -21.06
CA LYS A 744 14.30 15.95 -21.92
C LYS A 744 15.37 15.02 -22.50
N MET A 745 15.41 14.90 -23.80
CA MET A 745 16.36 14.06 -24.53
C MET A 745 17.65 14.83 -24.80
N LYS A 746 18.77 14.10 -24.87
CA LYS A 746 20.08 14.70 -25.16
C LYS A 746 20.18 15.34 -26.54
N ASP A 747 19.33 14.96 -27.49
CA ASP A 747 19.20 15.56 -28.81
C ASP A 747 18.37 16.86 -28.80
N GLY A 748 17.87 17.29 -27.64
CA GLY A 748 17.03 18.45 -27.45
C GLY A 748 15.53 18.17 -27.59
N GLY A 749 15.13 16.94 -27.90
CA GLY A 749 13.73 16.52 -27.95
C GLY A 749 13.07 16.51 -26.56
N LEU A 750 11.74 16.69 -26.54
CA LEU A 750 10.93 16.53 -25.33
C LEU A 750 9.89 15.45 -25.57
N VAL A 751 9.87 14.44 -24.72
CA VAL A 751 8.82 13.42 -24.70
C VAL A 751 8.04 13.57 -23.41
N VAL A 752 6.73 13.67 -23.48
CA VAL A 752 5.84 13.73 -22.33
C VAL A 752 4.99 12.46 -22.30
N GLY A 753 4.95 11.78 -21.16
CA GLY A 753 4.17 10.58 -21.07
C GLY A 753 4.33 9.88 -19.72
N ARG A 754 3.49 8.87 -19.53
CA ARG A 754 3.52 8.04 -18.33
C ARG A 754 4.44 6.84 -18.54
N ILE A 755 5.38 6.67 -17.66
CA ILE A 755 6.22 5.50 -17.71
C ILE A 755 5.37 4.26 -17.37
N MET A 756 5.33 3.28 -18.25
CA MET A 756 4.53 2.06 -18.11
C MET A 756 5.35 0.86 -17.68
N ASN A 757 6.63 0.82 -18.10
CA ASN A 757 7.51 -0.29 -17.77
C ASN A 757 8.98 0.11 -17.94
N LEU A 758 9.87 -0.66 -17.30
CA LEU A 758 11.32 -0.63 -17.51
C LEU A 758 11.75 -1.98 -18.07
N LYS A 759 12.48 -1.96 -19.18
CA LYS A 759 13.12 -3.15 -19.73
C LYS A 759 14.62 -2.87 -19.83
N GLU A 760 15.40 -3.45 -18.94
CA GLU A 760 16.84 -3.17 -18.84
C GLU A 760 17.09 -1.66 -18.69
N ASP A 761 17.79 -1.06 -19.64
CA ASP A 761 18.10 0.37 -19.71
C ASP A 761 17.06 1.21 -20.46
N THR A 762 15.91 0.64 -20.84
CA THR A 762 14.92 1.28 -21.70
C THR A 762 13.62 1.52 -20.93
N LEU A 763 13.20 2.79 -20.86
CA LEU A 763 11.91 3.19 -20.33
C LEU A 763 10.83 3.02 -21.42
N MET A 764 9.76 2.32 -21.09
CA MET A 764 8.59 2.20 -21.95
C MET A 764 7.56 3.24 -21.50
N VAL A 765 7.38 4.29 -22.29
CA VAL A 765 6.57 5.45 -21.96
C VAL A 765 5.30 5.44 -22.81
N ASN A 766 4.12 5.48 -22.18
CA ASN A 766 2.87 5.72 -22.88
C ASN A 766 2.75 7.22 -23.16
N VAL A 767 2.71 7.59 -24.43
CA VAL A 767 2.64 8.99 -24.88
C VAL A 767 1.22 9.42 -25.29
N ASN A 768 0.26 8.51 -25.27
CA ASN A 768 -1.14 8.77 -25.54
C ASN A 768 -2.05 7.97 -24.59
N MET A 769 -2.62 8.62 -23.61
CA MET A 769 -3.46 7.97 -22.59
C MET A 769 -4.76 7.36 -23.14
N LEU A 770 -5.22 7.76 -24.33
CA LEU A 770 -6.39 7.16 -24.98
C LEU A 770 -6.04 5.87 -25.73
N ASP A 771 -4.76 5.62 -25.96
CA ASP A 771 -4.27 4.38 -26.56
C ASP A 771 -3.25 3.72 -25.63
N PRO A 772 -3.62 2.67 -24.90
CA PRO A 772 -2.72 1.98 -23.99
C PRO A 772 -1.52 1.34 -24.71
N ASN A 773 -1.58 1.18 -26.04
CA ASN A 773 -0.52 0.61 -26.86
C ASN A 773 0.42 1.67 -27.46
N ALA A 774 0.15 2.94 -27.30
CA ALA A 774 1.01 4.03 -27.75
C ALA A 774 2.26 4.14 -26.86
N ILE A 775 3.10 3.09 -26.90
CA ILE A 775 4.31 2.98 -26.10
C ILE A 775 5.53 3.43 -26.91
N GLN A 776 6.21 4.45 -26.43
CA GLN A 776 7.51 4.87 -26.92
C GLN A 776 8.62 4.32 -26.01
N SER A 777 9.63 3.68 -26.60
CA SER A 777 10.79 3.16 -25.90
C SER A 777 11.88 4.23 -25.83
N LEU A 778 12.29 4.65 -24.64
CA LEU A 778 13.34 5.63 -24.40
C LEU A 778 14.53 4.96 -23.71
N LYS A 779 15.72 4.97 -24.32
CA LYS A 779 16.93 4.48 -23.65
C LYS A 779 17.37 5.49 -22.59
N ARG A 780 17.69 5.04 -21.40
CA ARG A 780 18.19 5.91 -20.32
C ARG A 780 19.41 6.73 -20.74
N ALA A 781 20.29 6.14 -21.54
CA ALA A 781 21.48 6.80 -22.07
C ALA A 781 21.17 8.04 -22.94
N ASP A 782 19.99 8.10 -23.57
CA ASP A 782 19.59 9.18 -24.45
C ASP A 782 18.83 10.30 -23.73
N ILE A 783 18.51 10.10 -22.44
CA ILE A 783 17.76 11.06 -21.61
C ILE A 783 18.73 11.98 -20.88
N GLU A 784 18.52 13.28 -20.97
CA GLU A 784 19.24 14.31 -20.22
C GLU A 784 18.64 14.50 -18.81
N SER A 785 17.32 14.62 -18.73
CA SER A 785 16.63 14.76 -17.44
C SER A 785 15.20 14.20 -17.51
N ILE A 786 14.69 13.79 -16.35
CA ILE A 786 13.32 13.30 -16.15
C ILE A 786 12.70 14.11 -15.02
N ASN A 787 11.62 14.83 -15.32
CA ASN A 787 10.91 15.66 -14.35
C ASN A 787 9.42 15.32 -14.31
N PRO A 788 8.72 15.45 -13.17
CA PRO A 788 7.27 15.38 -13.14
C PRO A 788 6.66 16.46 -14.03
N SER A 789 5.71 16.08 -14.88
CA SER A 789 4.97 17.06 -15.67
C SER A 789 4.00 17.86 -14.78
N LYS A 790 3.93 19.15 -15.05
CA LYS A 790 2.94 20.03 -14.38
C LYS A 790 1.57 20.00 -15.07
N ILE A 791 1.43 19.23 -16.13
CA ILE A 791 0.19 19.13 -16.92
C ILE A 791 -0.41 17.74 -16.71
N SER A 792 -1.66 17.72 -16.25
CA SER A 792 -2.43 16.47 -16.14
C SER A 792 -2.71 15.88 -17.51
N MET A 793 -2.67 14.57 -17.61
CA MET A 793 -3.13 13.83 -18.80
C MET A 793 -4.67 13.87 -18.94
N MET A 794 -5.41 14.21 -17.89
CA MET A 794 -6.85 14.45 -18.00
C MET A 794 -7.08 15.80 -18.70
N PRO A 795 -7.82 15.83 -19.83
CA PRO A 795 -8.05 17.07 -20.55
C PRO A 795 -8.95 18.04 -19.78
N PRO A 796 -8.67 19.33 -19.76
CA PRO A 796 -9.60 20.31 -19.20
C PRO A 796 -10.82 20.50 -20.13
N GLY A 797 -11.90 21.03 -19.56
CA GLY A 797 -13.07 21.45 -20.34
C GLY A 797 -14.04 20.33 -20.74
N LEU A 798 -13.87 19.11 -20.24
CA LEU A 798 -14.78 17.99 -20.53
C LEU A 798 -16.25 18.33 -20.20
N VAL A 799 -16.51 19.02 -19.10
CA VAL A 799 -17.86 19.41 -18.70
C VAL A 799 -18.44 20.59 -19.46
N ASN A 800 -17.67 21.25 -20.32
CA ASN A 800 -18.13 22.39 -21.12
C ASN A 800 -19.26 22.03 -22.10
N MET A 801 -19.43 20.74 -22.37
CA MET A 801 -20.49 20.18 -23.21
C MET A 801 -21.76 19.78 -22.41
N LEU A 802 -21.75 20.00 -21.10
CA LEU A 802 -22.86 19.64 -20.22
C LEU A 802 -23.58 20.89 -19.71
N LYS A 803 -24.89 20.76 -19.45
CA LYS A 803 -25.67 21.77 -18.74
C LYS A 803 -25.42 21.63 -17.24
N GLU A 804 -25.77 22.64 -16.46
CA GLU A 804 -25.66 22.64 -14.99
C GLU A 804 -26.26 21.38 -14.35
N ASP A 805 -27.50 21.03 -14.70
CA ASP A 805 -28.16 19.84 -14.19
C ASP A 805 -27.42 18.54 -14.57
N ASP A 806 -26.86 18.46 -15.77
CA ASP A 806 -26.08 17.30 -16.21
C ASP A 806 -24.80 17.13 -15.39
N ILE A 807 -24.15 18.24 -15.00
CA ILE A 807 -22.96 18.24 -14.15
C ILE A 807 -23.33 17.80 -12.73
N LEU A 808 -24.43 18.30 -12.19
CA LEU A 808 -24.90 17.92 -10.86
C LEU A 808 -25.31 16.43 -10.82
N ASP A 809 -25.97 15.94 -11.87
CA ASP A 809 -26.32 14.51 -11.99
C ASP A 809 -25.07 13.62 -12.13
N LEU A 810 -24.04 14.07 -12.86
CA LEU A 810 -22.74 13.40 -12.96
C LEU A 810 -22.05 13.32 -11.60
N LEU A 811 -22.01 14.42 -10.86
CA LEU A 811 -21.43 14.44 -9.50
C LEU A 811 -22.22 13.52 -8.56
N ALA A 812 -23.56 13.56 -8.60
CA ALA A 812 -24.41 12.66 -7.83
C ALA A 812 -24.15 11.19 -8.16
N TYR A 813 -23.99 10.85 -9.45
CA TYR A 813 -23.64 9.50 -9.90
C TYR A 813 -22.32 9.02 -9.32
N LEU A 814 -21.27 9.84 -9.38
CA LEU A 814 -19.95 9.50 -8.84
C LEU A 814 -19.95 9.41 -7.31
N LEU A 815 -20.56 10.37 -6.65
CA LEU A 815 -20.60 10.44 -5.18
C LEU A 815 -21.50 9.37 -4.55
N SER A 816 -22.50 8.86 -5.28
CA SER A 816 -23.36 7.74 -4.83
C SER A 816 -22.70 6.37 -4.92
N LYS A 817 -21.45 6.28 -5.44
CA LYS A 817 -20.79 5.00 -5.78
C LYS A 817 -21.56 4.17 -6.81
N GLY A 818 -22.35 4.82 -7.66
CA GLY A 818 -23.20 4.14 -8.64
C GLY A 818 -24.40 3.39 -8.02
N ASP A 819 -24.81 3.75 -6.81
CA ASP A 819 -26.02 3.20 -6.19
C ASP A 819 -27.27 4.02 -6.61
N PRO A 820 -28.18 3.47 -7.44
CA PRO A 820 -29.38 4.16 -7.87
C PRO A 820 -30.39 4.43 -6.74
N LYS A 821 -30.20 3.81 -5.55
CA LYS A 821 -31.05 4.00 -4.37
C LYS A 821 -30.51 5.09 -3.43
N HIS A 822 -29.38 5.70 -3.78
CA HIS A 822 -28.80 6.75 -2.95
C HIS A 822 -29.78 7.93 -2.79
N PRO A 823 -29.81 8.61 -1.62
CA PRO A 823 -30.71 9.75 -1.36
C PRO A 823 -30.65 10.88 -2.40
N PHE A 824 -29.55 11.05 -3.10
CA PHE A 824 -29.43 12.02 -4.20
C PHE A 824 -30.51 11.82 -5.28
N PHE A 825 -30.97 10.59 -5.50
CA PHE A 825 -31.92 10.24 -6.56
C PHE A 825 -33.36 10.09 -6.06
N SER A 826 -33.58 10.27 -4.75
CA SER A 826 -34.95 10.29 -4.22
C SER A 826 -35.70 11.55 -4.64
N THR A 827 -36.95 11.42 -5.00
CA THR A 827 -37.84 12.59 -5.24
C THR A 827 -37.96 13.40 -3.95
N LYS A 828 -37.75 14.72 -4.07
CA LYS A 828 -38.01 15.66 -2.97
C LYS A 828 -39.45 15.61 -2.51
#